data_cd8440fd95351decdf41661404c30aaa
#
_entry.id   cd8440fd95351decdf41661404c30aaa
#
_cell.length_a   1.000
_cell.length_b   1.000
_cell.length_c   1.000
_cell.angle_alpha   90.00
_cell.angle_beta   90.00
_cell.angle_gamma   90.00
#
_symmetry.space_group_name_H-M   'P 1'
#
loop_
_entity.id
_entity.type
_entity.pdbx_description
1 polymer ?
#
loop_
_entity_poly.entity_id
_entity_poly.type
_entity_poly.pdbx_seq_one_letter_code
_entity_poly.pdbx_strand_id
1 'polypeptide(L)'
;MLFFLKRNLPYLPLLLTVLLSLSCSRVRLSDAREHYVRGEYHEAVTAYRKLYRHASREEVVLRGVIAFEMAENYRLLNRSAHAVTAYRNAIRYGYPDTLAQRHLAQMLHREGDYPKAADAYRLYLANVPGDAIAIAGLQGAEAAMDTTWQPDQMSGLYHVRRFDLFNSSRSDFSPHLAHDDERLFFTSSRESTPNELRSPVTGTKYHDLFFSVKNSRGEWQKPKRVEFAGDTDFDEGVASLTSDGMMMFFTAAYVTTNQPSLPAIYLSRRFNGSWSPGTRLILNGGDSLSLFAHPTVSASGSTLYFVSDMPGGMGGKDIWQAHLNSRQEVIRLENAGAAINTPGNEMFPLLRNDTTLYFSSDGHPGLGGLDLFRAVKTQAGGDWHLTHLPPPLNSSADDFGITFEEGEERGFFSSNRNDNRGYDHIYAFAFKKPLIHVEGFVVERNDIPIQGAIIDLVGSDGSRLQLVTNREGLYHFTAKEGVSYLFLAQAEGFLNRNASLGPVIANKDTTCYLDFEMTPYDRPVVMENIFYDFDRAVLRSESKEELDKLLQLMLEHPEIGVELSAHTDRRGADSYNEELSLRRARSVVDYLISSGIAPERLTSVGEGKMKPKRVDSALVRQHPFLREGEYLTDEYIKTLLPAEQATADQLNRRTEFRVLPSH
;
A
#
# COMPACT_ATOMS: atom_id res chain seq x y z
N MET A 1 -48.60 -8.50 -82.04
CA MET A 1 -48.11 -7.79 -80.86
C MET A 1 -49.01 -8.12 -79.63
N LEU A 2 -49.05 -9.38 -79.29
CA LEU A 2 -49.92 -9.92 -78.21
C LEU A 2 -49.42 -11.28 -77.71
N PHE A 3 -48.08 -11.43 -77.52
CA PHE A 3 -47.49 -12.71 -77.06
C PHE A 3 -46.37 -12.54 -76.06
N PHE A 4 -46.28 -11.42 -75.31
CA PHE A 4 -45.18 -11.20 -74.35
C PHE A 4 -45.60 -10.85 -72.93
N LEU A 5 -46.84 -11.14 -72.49
CA LEU A 5 -47.32 -10.73 -71.15
C LEU A 5 -47.92 -11.92 -70.32
N LYS A 6 -47.41 -13.16 -70.48
CA LYS A 6 -47.90 -14.27 -69.67
C LYS A 6 -46.80 -15.15 -69.04
N ARG A 7 -45.58 -14.64 -68.70
CA ARG A 7 -44.53 -15.52 -68.21
C ARG A 7 -43.88 -15.09 -66.91
N ASN A 8 -44.35 -14.07 -66.17
CA ASN A 8 -43.70 -13.60 -64.92
C ASN A 8 -44.60 -13.43 -63.71
N LEU A 9 -45.69 -14.22 -63.56
CA LEU A 9 -46.58 -14.10 -62.40
C LEU A 9 -46.69 -15.30 -61.46
N PRO A 10 -45.83 -16.37 -61.45
CA PRO A 10 -45.91 -17.37 -60.38
C PRO A 10 -45.00 -17.08 -59.18
N TYR A 11 -44.13 -16.07 -59.20
CA TYR A 11 -43.20 -15.80 -58.08
C TYR A 11 -43.63 -14.71 -57.14
N LEU A 12 -44.72 -13.97 -57.44
CA LEU A 12 -45.19 -12.86 -56.56
C LEU A 12 -45.76 -13.39 -55.21
N PRO A 13 -46.50 -14.48 -55.13
CA PRO A 13 -46.94 -15.04 -53.86
C PRO A 13 -45.81 -15.69 -53.03
N LEU A 14 -44.76 -16.23 -53.69
CA LEU A 14 -43.60 -16.80 -53.00
C LEU A 14 -42.71 -15.72 -52.42
N LEU A 15 -42.58 -14.58 -53.08
CA LEU A 15 -41.84 -13.42 -52.53
C LEU A 15 -42.62 -12.79 -51.36
N LEU A 16 -43.94 -12.75 -51.40
CA LEU A 16 -44.75 -12.25 -50.28
C LEU A 16 -44.75 -13.22 -49.11
N THR A 17 -44.68 -14.53 -49.32
CA THR A 17 -44.54 -15.53 -48.23
C THR A 17 -43.11 -15.54 -47.67
N VAL A 18 -42.06 -15.32 -48.48
CA VAL A 18 -40.69 -15.16 -47.95
C VAL A 18 -40.53 -13.82 -47.25
N LEU A 19 -41.20 -12.73 -47.62
CA LEU A 19 -41.24 -11.46 -46.90
C LEU A 19 -42.07 -11.55 -45.60
N LEU A 20 -43.08 -12.42 -45.52
CA LEU A 20 -43.84 -12.67 -44.32
C LEU A 20 -43.16 -13.68 -43.37
N SER A 21 -42.23 -14.51 -43.84
CA SER A 21 -41.38 -15.36 -43.00
C SER A 21 -40.15 -14.63 -42.42
N LEU A 22 -39.88 -13.41 -42.83
CA LEU A 22 -39.01 -12.45 -42.22
C LEU A 22 -39.73 -11.60 -41.13
N SER A 23 -40.83 -12.10 -40.59
CA SER A 23 -41.41 -11.53 -39.38
C SER A 23 -40.38 -11.74 -38.27
N CYS A 24 -39.71 -10.63 -37.87
CA CYS A 24 -38.93 -10.55 -36.64
C CYS A 24 -39.68 -11.33 -35.54
N SER A 25 -39.14 -12.47 -35.12
CA SER A 25 -39.64 -13.16 -33.96
C SER A 25 -39.60 -12.16 -32.79
N ARG A 26 -40.79 -11.72 -32.36
CA ARG A 26 -40.89 -10.79 -31.21
C ARG A 26 -40.31 -11.55 -30.04
N VAL A 27 -39.14 -11.09 -29.54
CA VAL A 27 -38.56 -11.62 -28.30
C VAL A 27 -39.62 -11.48 -27.22
N ARG A 28 -39.95 -12.58 -26.52
CA ARG A 28 -40.89 -12.58 -25.41
C ARG A 28 -40.16 -12.48 -24.08
N LEU A 29 -40.83 -11.97 -23.06
CA LEU A 29 -40.25 -11.88 -21.70
C LEU A 29 -39.90 -13.28 -21.14
N SER A 30 -40.72 -14.33 -21.51
CA SER A 30 -40.44 -15.73 -21.21
C SER A 30 -39.10 -16.21 -21.73
N ASP A 31 -38.73 -15.79 -22.95
CA ASP A 31 -37.49 -16.24 -23.61
C ASP A 31 -36.28 -15.67 -22.89
N ALA A 32 -36.36 -14.39 -22.51
CA ALA A 32 -35.29 -13.70 -21.74
C ALA A 32 -35.12 -14.33 -20.34
N ARG A 33 -36.22 -14.72 -19.68
CA ARG A 33 -36.18 -15.40 -18.37
C ARG A 33 -35.67 -16.84 -18.50
N GLU A 34 -35.96 -17.54 -19.59
CA GLU A 34 -35.42 -18.85 -19.86
C GLU A 34 -33.89 -18.81 -19.98
N HIS A 35 -33.33 -17.87 -20.72
CA HIS A 35 -31.88 -17.61 -20.74
C HIS A 35 -31.30 -17.37 -19.36
N TYR A 36 -31.98 -16.50 -18.55
CA TYR A 36 -31.53 -16.21 -17.18
C TYR A 36 -31.48 -17.47 -16.29
N VAL A 37 -32.54 -18.29 -16.32
CA VAL A 37 -32.64 -19.54 -15.52
C VAL A 37 -31.55 -20.53 -15.94
N ARG A 38 -31.19 -20.58 -17.24
CA ARG A 38 -30.09 -21.40 -17.75
C ARG A 38 -28.70 -20.85 -17.44
N GLY A 39 -28.60 -19.65 -16.80
CA GLY A 39 -27.33 -18.99 -16.55
C GLY A 39 -26.71 -18.29 -17.78
N GLU A 40 -27.44 -18.17 -18.88
CA GLU A 40 -27.02 -17.58 -20.15
C GLU A 40 -27.17 -16.05 -20.11
N TYR A 41 -26.43 -15.41 -19.19
CA TYR A 41 -26.65 -13.99 -18.81
C TYR A 41 -26.39 -13.01 -19.97
N HIS A 42 -25.46 -13.32 -20.87
CA HIS A 42 -25.21 -12.51 -22.06
C HIS A 42 -26.39 -12.53 -23.03
N GLU A 43 -26.96 -13.68 -23.27
CA GLU A 43 -28.13 -13.82 -24.14
C GLU A 43 -29.36 -13.20 -23.48
N ALA A 44 -29.54 -13.43 -22.17
CA ALA A 44 -30.61 -12.85 -21.40
C ALA A 44 -30.61 -11.31 -21.47
N VAL A 45 -29.47 -10.65 -21.17
CA VAL A 45 -29.37 -9.19 -21.22
C VAL A 45 -29.62 -8.65 -22.63
N THR A 46 -29.19 -9.39 -23.65
CA THR A 46 -29.44 -9.02 -25.05
C THR A 46 -30.94 -9.05 -25.37
N ALA A 47 -31.66 -10.06 -24.89
CA ALA A 47 -33.12 -10.17 -25.01
C ALA A 47 -33.84 -9.07 -24.20
N TYR A 48 -33.47 -8.83 -22.94
CA TYR A 48 -34.06 -7.77 -22.10
C TYR A 48 -33.85 -6.37 -22.68
N ARG A 49 -32.68 -6.07 -23.28
CA ARG A 49 -32.44 -4.78 -23.96
C ARG A 49 -33.41 -4.56 -25.14
N LYS A 50 -33.70 -5.63 -25.92
CA LYS A 50 -34.68 -5.53 -27.02
C LYS A 50 -36.10 -5.27 -26.44
N LEU A 51 -36.50 -6.02 -25.43
CA LEU A 51 -37.79 -5.84 -24.74
C LEU A 51 -37.96 -4.44 -24.17
N TYR A 52 -36.94 -3.92 -23.45
CA TYR A 52 -36.98 -2.60 -22.83
C TYR A 52 -37.15 -1.46 -23.85
N ARG A 53 -36.54 -1.61 -25.05
CA ARG A 53 -36.69 -0.62 -26.13
C ARG A 53 -38.10 -0.62 -26.74
N HIS A 54 -38.76 -1.77 -26.79
CA HIS A 54 -40.09 -1.92 -27.41
C HIS A 54 -41.26 -1.68 -26.44
N ALA A 55 -40.99 -1.79 -25.13
CA ALA A 55 -42.00 -1.52 -24.11
C ALA A 55 -42.45 -0.05 -24.14
N SER A 56 -43.77 0.19 -24.22
CA SER A 56 -44.36 1.54 -24.20
C SER A 56 -43.98 2.28 -22.90
N ARG A 57 -43.89 3.59 -22.98
CA ARG A 57 -43.65 4.45 -21.79
C ARG A 57 -44.82 4.38 -20.80
N GLU A 58 -45.99 4.03 -21.25
CA GLU A 58 -47.19 3.87 -20.44
C GLU A 58 -47.23 2.55 -19.68
N GLU A 59 -46.47 1.55 -20.09
CA GLU A 59 -46.37 0.26 -19.43
C GLU A 59 -45.35 0.33 -18.26
N VAL A 60 -45.62 1.22 -17.31
CA VAL A 60 -44.68 1.56 -16.21
C VAL A 60 -44.26 0.32 -15.42
N VAL A 61 -45.17 -0.54 -15.03
CA VAL A 61 -44.93 -1.76 -14.25
C VAL A 61 -44.05 -2.73 -15.05
N LEU A 62 -44.38 -2.98 -16.32
CA LEU A 62 -43.59 -3.87 -17.18
C LEU A 62 -42.17 -3.34 -17.37
N ARG A 63 -42.00 -2.03 -17.57
CA ARG A 63 -40.69 -1.40 -17.67
C ARG A 63 -39.86 -1.56 -16.40
N GLY A 64 -40.51 -1.47 -15.22
CA GLY A 64 -39.88 -1.69 -13.92
C GLY A 64 -39.32 -3.12 -13.80
N VAL A 65 -40.14 -4.12 -14.15
CA VAL A 65 -39.74 -5.54 -14.14
C VAL A 65 -38.57 -5.80 -15.11
N ILE A 66 -38.70 -5.37 -16.38
CA ILE A 66 -37.64 -5.57 -17.37
C ILE A 66 -36.35 -4.88 -16.94
N ALA A 67 -36.44 -3.67 -16.37
CA ALA A 67 -35.26 -2.94 -15.90
C ALA A 67 -34.55 -3.67 -14.76
N PHE A 68 -35.29 -4.23 -13.80
CA PHE A 68 -34.72 -5.01 -12.70
C PHE A 68 -34.05 -6.30 -13.22
N GLU A 69 -34.77 -7.09 -14.00
CA GLU A 69 -34.26 -8.36 -14.54
C GLU A 69 -33.03 -8.12 -15.45
N MET A 70 -33.01 -7.03 -16.22
CA MET A 70 -31.86 -6.58 -17.00
C MET A 70 -30.69 -6.18 -16.10
N ALA A 71 -30.96 -5.47 -14.98
CA ALA A 71 -29.94 -5.07 -14.03
C ALA A 71 -29.26 -6.27 -13.36
N GLU A 72 -30.04 -7.31 -12.99
CA GLU A 72 -29.51 -8.56 -12.45
C GLU A 72 -28.51 -9.22 -13.44
N ASN A 73 -28.85 -9.26 -14.72
CA ASN A 73 -27.94 -9.81 -15.72
C ASN A 73 -26.68 -8.97 -15.91
N TYR A 74 -26.77 -7.62 -15.85
CA TYR A 74 -25.59 -6.76 -15.88
C TYR A 74 -24.72 -6.96 -14.66
N ARG A 75 -25.31 -7.11 -13.46
CA ARG A 75 -24.60 -7.40 -12.22
C ARG A 75 -23.79 -8.69 -12.30
N LEU A 76 -24.44 -9.77 -12.80
CA LEU A 76 -23.80 -11.09 -12.96
C LEU A 76 -22.74 -11.11 -14.08
N LEU A 77 -22.77 -10.15 -15.01
CA LEU A 77 -21.78 -9.94 -16.06
C LEU A 77 -20.68 -8.94 -15.67
N ASN A 78 -20.59 -8.54 -14.40
CA ASN A 78 -19.65 -7.53 -13.90
C ASN A 78 -19.70 -6.18 -14.63
N ARG A 79 -20.90 -5.78 -15.14
CA ARG A 79 -21.14 -4.50 -15.81
C ARG A 79 -21.82 -3.51 -14.87
N SER A 80 -21.13 -3.14 -13.81
CA SER A 80 -21.67 -2.37 -12.67
C SER A 80 -22.29 -1.04 -13.09
N ALA A 81 -21.65 -0.25 -13.97
CA ALA A 81 -22.22 1.03 -14.46
C ALA A 81 -23.56 0.86 -15.20
N HIS A 82 -23.70 -0.23 -15.99
CA HIS A 82 -24.96 -0.55 -16.66
C HIS A 82 -26.01 -1.03 -15.67
N ALA A 83 -25.61 -1.83 -14.68
CA ALA A 83 -26.48 -2.31 -13.61
C ALA A 83 -27.01 -1.14 -12.77
N VAL A 84 -26.17 -0.18 -12.35
CA VAL A 84 -26.57 1.06 -11.66
C VAL A 84 -27.71 1.78 -12.42
N THR A 85 -27.51 1.98 -13.73
CA THR A 85 -28.50 2.65 -14.57
C THR A 85 -29.81 1.88 -14.62
N ALA A 86 -29.76 0.55 -14.76
CA ALA A 86 -30.93 -0.30 -14.86
C ALA A 86 -31.68 -0.42 -13.51
N TYR A 87 -30.98 -0.56 -12.37
CA TYR A 87 -31.62 -0.54 -11.03
C TYR A 87 -32.28 0.82 -10.71
N ARG A 88 -31.63 1.94 -11.03
CA ARG A 88 -32.25 3.27 -10.90
C ARG A 88 -33.53 3.38 -11.71
N ASN A 89 -33.58 2.81 -12.90
CA ASN A 89 -34.78 2.78 -13.71
C ASN A 89 -35.86 1.88 -13.08
N ALA A 90 -35.50 0.70 -12.59
CA ALA A 90 -36.43 -0.21 -11.92
C ALA A 90 -37.09 0.49 -10.71
N ILE A 91 -36.31 1.12 -9.83
CA ILE A 91 -36.80 1.86 -8.67
C ILE A 91 -37.69 3.03 -9.09
N ARG A 92 -37.26 3.81 -10.11
CA ARG A 92 -38.05 4.93 -10.65
C ARG A 92 -39.40 4.49 -11.20
N TYR A 93 -39.50 3.28 -11.75
CA TYR A 93 -40.76 2.71 -12.25
C TYR A 93 -41.54 1.95 -11.17
N GLY A 94 -41.14 2.05 -9.89
CA GLY A 94 -41.86 1.49 -8.77
C GLY A 94 -41.75 -0.03 -8.68
N TYR A 95 -40.62 -0.63 -9.07
CA TYR A 95 -40.40 -2.05 -8.86
C TYR A 95 -40.46 -2.40 -7.38
N PRO A 96 -41.33 -3.36 -6.96
CA PRO A 96 -41.72 -3.51 -5.55
C PRO A 96 -40.68 -4.16 -4.65
N ASP A 97 -39.72 -4.92 -5.21
CA ASP A 97 -38.74 -5.67 -4.43
C ASP A 97 -37.62 -4.74 -3.94
N THR A 98 -37.41 -4.73 -2.62
CA THR A 98 -36.37 -3.94 -1.96
C THR A 98 -34.95 -4.38 -2.34
N LEU A 99 -34.77 -5.60 -2.87
CA LEU A 99 -33.47 -6.07 -3.41
C LEU A 99 -32.91 -5.14 -4.48
N ALA A 100 -33.77 -4.46 -5.26
CA ALA A 100 -33.33 -3.44 -6.22
C ALA A 100 -32.51 -2.33 -5.56
N GLN A 101 -32.86 -1.92 -4.33
CA GLN A 101 -32.12 -0.91 -3.57
C GLN A 101 -30.79 -1.43 -3.04
N ARG A 102 -30.78 -2.67 -2.48
CA ARG A 102 -29.53 -3.31 -2.01
C ARG A 102 -28.53 -3.49 -3.14
N HIS A 103 -28.99 -4.06 -4.27
CA HIS A 103 -28.11 -4.29 -5.41
C HIS A 103 -27.65 -2.98 -6.07
N LEU A 104 -28.50 -1.93 -6.07
CA LEU A 104 -28.05 -0.58 -6.48
C LEU A 104 -26.90 -0.08 -5.59
N ALA A 105 -27.04 -0.22 -4.26
CA ALA A 105 -25.99 0.17 -3.32
C ALA A 105 -24.68 -0.60 -3.57
N GLN A 106 -24.74 -1.91 -3.75
CA GLN A 106 -23.59 -2.74 -4.10
C GLN A 106 -22.92 -2.29 -5.41
N MET A 107 -23.70 -1.99 -6.45
CA MET A 107 -23.14 -1.55 -7.74
C MET A 107 -22.52 -0.14 -7.64
N LEU A 108 -23.09 0.77 -6.84
CA LEU A 108 -22.49 2.07 -6.57
C LEU A 108 -21.18 1.94 -5.79
N HIS A 109 -21.12 1.00 -4.85
CA HIS A 109 -19.91 0.67 -4.09
C HIS A 109 -18.79 0.20 -5.04
N ARG A 110 -19.11 -0.72 -5.96
CA ARG A 110 -18.17 -1.22 -7.00
C ARG A 110 -17.71 -0.14 -7.99
N GLU A 111 -18.52 0.89 -8.23
CA GLU A 111 -18.14 2.06 -9.04
C GLU A 111 -17.28 3.06 -8.26
N GLY A 112 -17.05 2.84 -6.96
CA GLY A 112 -16.32 3.75 -6.08
C GLY A 112 -17.12 5.01 -5.68
N ASP A 113 -18.42 5.06 -5.95
CA ASP A 113 -19.29 6.16 -5.53
C ASP A 113 -19.77 5.92 -4.08
N TYR A 114 -18.78 5.88 -3.15
CA TYR A 114 -19.00 5.52 -1.75
C TYR A 114 -20.06 6.39 -1.03
N PRO A 115 -20.13 7.71 -1.25
CA PRO A 115 -21.18 8.52 -0.62
C PRO A 115 -22.57 8.04 -1.02
N LYS A 116 -22.82 7.84 -2.33
CA LYS A 116 -24.13 7.35 -2.80
C LYS A 116 -24.39 5.90 -2.45
N ALA A 117 -23.36 5.08 -2.38
CA ALA A 117 -23.47 3.69 -1.92
C ALA A 117 -23.93 3.65 -0.45
N ALA A 118 -23.28 4.42 0.44
CA ALA A 118 -23.63 4.52 1.84
C ALA A 118 -25.08 5.00 2.04
N ASP A 119 -25.49 6.04 1.31
CA ASP A 119 -26.86 6.53 1.37
C ASP A 119 -27.89 5.48 0.89
N ALA A 120 -27.57 4.74 -0.18
CA ALA A 120 -28.43 3.67 -0.69
C ALA A 120 -28.51 2.48 0.28
N TYR A 121 -27.39 2.09 0.93
CA TYR A 121 -27.40 1.08 1.98
C TYR A 121 -28.23 1.51 3.20
N ARG A 122 -28.07 2.75 3.69
CA ARG A 122 -28.86 3.28 4.81
C ARG A 122 -30.37 3.28 4.49
N LEU A 123 -30.73 3.68 3.27
CA LEU A 123 -32.12 3.66 2.81
C LEU A 123 -32.71 2.24 2.79
N TYR A 124 -31.94 1.26 2.30
CA TYR A 124 -32.33 -0.14 2.31
C TYR A 124 -32.46 -0.69 3.73
N LEU A 125 -31.46 -0.46 4.58
CA LEU A 125 -31.43 -0.94 5.98
C LEU A 125 -32.53 -0.32 6.86
N ALA A 126 -33.06 0.83 6.51
CA ALA A 126 -34.25 1.39 7.17
C ALA A 126 -35.48 0.47 7.04
N ASN A 127 -35.54 -0.33 5.96
CA ASN A 127 -36.64 -1.28 5.72
C ASN A 127 -36.24 -2.72 6.10
N VAL A 128 -34.95 -3.06 6.04
CA VAL A 128 -34.42 -4.42 6.28
C VAL A 128 -33.18 -4.33 7.21
N PRO A 129 -33.33 -4.00 8.49
CA PRO A 129 -32.21 -3.64 9.38
C PRO A 129 -31.25 -4.78 9.71
N GLY A 130 -31.63 -6.04 9.46
CA GLY A 130 -30.84 -7.22 9.77
C GLY A 130 -30.08 -7.83 8.59
N ASP A 131 -30.04 -7.18 7.42
CA ASP A 131 -29.32 -7.72 6.26
C ASP A 131 -27.80 -7.57 6.43
N ALA A 132 -27.13 -8.68 6.73
CA ALA A 132 -25.70 -8.73 7.01
C ALA A 132 -24.85 -8.23 5.83
N ILE A 133 -25.25 -8.54 4.58
CA ILE A 133 -24.52 -8.09 3.37
C ILE A 133 -24.62 -6.57 3.24
N ALA A 134 -25.80 -5.99 3.48
CA ALA A 134 -25.97 -4.55 3.41
C ALA A 134 -25.25 -3.82 4.56
N ILE A 135 -25.20 -4.43 5.76
CA ILE A 135 -24.43 -3.89 6.91
C ILE A 135 -22.94 -3.87 6.57
N ALA A 136 -22.39 -4.99 6.10
CA ALA A 136 -20.98 -5.07 5.70
C ALA A 136 -20.65 -4.07 4.57
N GLY A 137 -21.52 -3.95 3.57
CA GLY A 137 -21.35 -2.99 2.48
C GLY A 137 -21.38 -1.53 2.96
N LEU A 138 -22.26 -1.18 3.92
CA LEU A 138 -22.26 0.14 4.53
C LEU A 138 -20.96 0.42 5.29
N GLN A 139 -20.52 -0.52 6.11
CA GLN A 139 -19.25 -0.41 6.86
C GLN A 139 -18.05 -0.22 5.91
N GLY A 140 -17.99 -0.99 4.82
CA GLY A 140 -16.95 -0.85 3.82
C GLY A 140 -16.97 0.51 3.10
N ALA A 141 -18.17 0.99 2.70
CA ALA A 141 -18.32 2.29 2.05
C ALA A 141 -17.94 3.45 2.99
N GLU A 142 -18.28 3.35 4.29
CA GLU A 142 -17.90 4.34 5.30
C GLU A 142 -16.38 4.32 5.57
N ALA A 143 -15.78 3.14 5.68
CA ALA A 143 -14.34 2.98 5.83
C ALA A 143 -13.57 3.54 4.62
N ALA A 144 -14.06 3.33 3.40
CA ALA A 144 -13.44 3.86 2.18
C ALA A 144 -13.44 5.41 2.10
N MET A 145 -14.36 6.08 2.82
CA MET A 145 -14.42 7.54 2.93
C MET A 145 -13.56 8.09 4.07
N ASP A 146 -13.15 7.25 5.01
CA ASP A 146 -12.29 7.65 6.13
C ASP A 146 -10.83 7.70 5.68
N THR A 147 -10.29 8.91 5.55
CA THR A 147 -8.89 9.14 5.15
C THR A 147 -7.86 8.66 6.19
N THR A 148 -8.30 8.37 7.41
CA THR A 148 -7.47 7.83 8.49
C THR A 148 -7.53 6.30 8.57
N TRP A 149 -8.43 5.68 7.81
CA TRP A 149 -8.61 4.24 7.81
C TRP A 149 -7.39 3.54 7.21
N GLN A 150 -6.74 2.73 8.02
CA GLN A 150 -5.61 1.90 7.62
C GLN A 150 -5.90 0.47 8.05
N PRO A 151 -6.35 -0.40 7.13
CA PRO A 151 -6.70 -1.80 7.47
C PRO A 151 -5.50 -2.63 7.93
N ASP A 152 -4.30 -2.22 7.53
CA ASP A 152 -3.03 -2.84 7.92
C ASP A 152 -1.94 -1.77 7.98
N GLN A 153 -0.90 -1.99 8.80
CA GLN A 153 0.32 -1.17 8.86
C GLN A 153 1.05 -1.09 7.52
N MET A 154 0.73 -1.99 6.58
CA MET A 154 1.29 -2.07 5.24
C MET A 154 0.56 -1.19 4.20
N SER A 155 -0.42 -0.40 4.61
CA SER A 155 -1.16 0.52 3.72
C SER A 155 -0.21 1.50 3.03
N GLY A 156 -0.34 1.61 1.69
CA GLY A 156 0.50 2.51 0.89
C GLY A 156 1.88 1.97 0.51
N LEU A 157 2.27 0.80 1.01
CA LEU A 157 3.59 0.20 0.74
C LEU A 157 3.61 -0.75 -0.46
N TYR A 158 2.44 -1.13 -0.97
CA TYR A 158 2.35 -1.95 -2.17
C TYR A 158 2.37 -1.10 -3.44
N HIS A 159 3.20 -1.51 -4.40
CA HIS A 159 3.17 -1.02 -5.77
C HIS A 159 2.43 -2.02 -6.64
N VAL A 160 1.36 -1.56 -7.30
CA VAL A 160 0.52 -2.38 -8.17
C VAL A 160 0.59 -1.82 -9.59
N ARG A 161 0.81 -2.71 -10.58
CA ARG A 161 0.80 -2.35 -11.99
C ARG A 161 0.19 -3.47 -12.83
N ARG A 162 -0.54 -3.11 -13.88
CA ARG A 162 -1.01 -4.09 -14.86
C ARG A 162 0.19 -4.78 -15.52
N PHE A 163 0.13 -6.10 -15.68
CA PHE A 163 1.22 -6.88 -16.27
C PHE A 163 0.88 -7.29 -17.70
N ASP A 164 1.11 -6.39 -18.65
CA ASP A 164 0.61 -6.47 -20.02
C ASP A 164 1.02 -7.73 -20.78
N LEU A 165 2.17 -8.35 -20.45
CA LEU A 165 2.63 -9.58 -21.09
C LEU A 165 1.64 -10.74 -20.92
N PHE A 166 0.97 -10.83 -19.77
CA PHE A 166 0.00 -11.88 -19.49
C PHE A 166 -1.41 -11.51 -19.96
N ASN A 167 -1.68 -10.23 -20.15
CA ASN A 167 -3.00 -9.72 -20.49
C ASN A 167 -3.25 -9.68 -22.01
N SER A 168 -4.45 -10.06 -22.40
CA SER A 168 -5.01 -9.96 -23.74
C SER A 168 -6.04 -8.82 -23.81
N SER A 169 -6.80 -8.75 -24.91
CA SER A 169 -7.96 -7.86 -25.06
C SER A 169 -9.24 -8.40 -24.40
N ARG A 170 -9.18 -9.58 -23.78
CA ARG A 170 -10.26 -10.30 -23.11
C ARG A 170 -9.91 -10.50 -21.63
N SER A 171 -10.68 -11.33 -20.90
CA SER A 171 -10.38 -11.67 -19.52
C SER A 171 -9.16 -12.60 -19.41
N ASP A 172 -8.25 -12.22 -18.52
CA ASP A 172 -7.07 -12.98 -18.10
C ASP A 172 -6.99 -12.89 -16.59
N PHE A 173 -7.10 -14.01 -15.86
CA PHE A 173 -7.28 -13.97 -14.42
C PHE A 173 -6.80 -15.23 -13.70
N SER A 174 -6.86 -15.20 -12.36
CA SER A 174 -6.47 -16.25 -11.43
C SER A 174 -5.06 -16.78 -11.70
N PRO A 175 -4.03 -15.91 -11.62
CA PRO A 175 -2.66 -16.36 -11.73
C PRO A 175 -2.31 -17.30 -10.58
N HIS A 176 -1.60 -18.39 -10.90
CA HIS A 176 -1.01 -19.32 -9.94
C HIS A 176 0.46 -19.52 -10.26
N LEU A 177 1.32 -19.07 -9.37
CA LEU A 177 2.76 -19.23 -9.48
C LEU A 177 3.14 -20.61 -8.95
N ALA A 178 3.88 -21.41 -9.75
CA ALA A 178 4.41 -22.68 -9.28
C ALA A 178 5.50 -22.45 -8.22
N HIS A 179 5.74 -23.43 -7.35
CA HIS A 179 6.73 -23.32 -6.27
C HIS A 179 8.19 -23.11 -6.75
N ASP A 180 8.46 -23.33 -8.04
CA ASP A 180 9.77 -23.02 -8.62
C ASP A 180 9.94 -21.55 -9.03
N ASP A 181 8.89 -20.72 -8.88
CA ASP A 181 8.82 -19.32 -9.33
C ASP A 181 9.14 -19.08 -10.81
N GLU A 182 9.35 -20.14 -11.57
CA GLU A 182 9.72 -20.09 -12.99
C GLU A 182 8.53 -20.27 -13.92
N ARG A 183 7.39 -20.77 -13.40
CA ARG A 183 6.17 -21.04 -14.16
C ARG A 183 4.97 -20.40 -13.51
N LEU A 184 4.19 -19.68 -14.31
CA LEU A 184 2.93 -19.07 -13.89
C LEU A 184 1.81 -19.58 -14.78
N PHE A 185 0.76 -20.11 -14.16
CA PHE A 185 -0.47 -20.55 -14.81
C PHE A 185 -1.57 -19.53 -14.60
N PHE A 186 -2.49 -19.40 -15.54
CA PHE A 186 -3.63 -18.50 -15.42
C PHE A 186 -4.76 -18.88 -16.38
N THR A 187 -5.93 -18.35 -16.11
CA THR A 187 -7.15 -18.55 -16.94
C THR A 187 -7.27 -17.43 -17.96
N SER A 188 -7.68 -17.76 -19.20
CA SER A 188 -7.83 -16.77 -20.25
C SER A 188 -8.97 -17.09 -21.21
N SER A 189 -9.73 -16.05 -21.59
CA SER A 189 -10.71 -16.14 -22.69
C SER A 189 -10.20 -15.50 -23.99
N ARG A 190 -8.87 -15.44 -24.18
CA ARG A 190 -8.25 -14.91 -25.42
C ARG A 190 -8.59 -15.76 -26.63
N GLU A 191 -8.91 -15.08 -27.73
CA GLU A 191 -9.20 -15.75 -29.00
C GLU A 191 -7.88 -16.22 -29.64
N SER A 192 -7.79 -17.49 -30.01
CA SER A 192 -6.64 -18.06 -30.72
C SER A 192 -6.91 -18.23 -32.22
N THR A 193 -8.19 -18.45 -32.62
CA THR A 193 -8.63 -18.57 -34.00
C THR A 193 -9.92 -17.77 -34.24
N PRO A 194 -10.17 -17.30 -35.48
CA PRO A 194 -11.48 -16.74 -35.84
C PRO A 194 -12.60 -17.80 -35.72
N ASN A 195 -13.79 -17.38 -35.25
CA ASN A 195 -15.02 -18.21 -35.16
C ASN A 195 -15.04 -19.26 -34.05
N GLU A 196 -14.27 -19.11 -32.97
CA GLU A 196 -14.42 -19.95 -31.80
C GLU A 196 -15.78 -19.77 -31.13
N LEU A 197 -16.28 -20.88 -30.52
CA LEU A 197 -17.55 -20.88 -29.81
C LEU A 197 -17.51 -19.88 -28.65
N ARG A 198 -18.62 -19.17 -28.48
CA ARG A 198 -18.78 -18.19 -27.40
C ARG A 198 -19.71 -18.73 -26.32
N SER A 199 -19.32 -18.49 -25.09
CA SER A 199 -20.13 -18.80 -23.94
C SER A 199 -21.42 -17.95 -23.92
N PRO A 200 -22.59 -18.55 -23.83
CA PRO A 200 -23.85 -17.83 -23.66
C PRO A 200 -23.91 -17.11 -22.29
N VAL A 201 -23.06 -17.54 -21.33
CA VAL A 201 -22.94 -16.95 -20.00
C VAL A 201 -22.28 -15.58 -20.11
N THR A 202 -21.09 -15.48 -20.69
CA THR A 202 -20.26 -14.27 -20.72
C THR A 202 -20.30 -13.51 -22.05
N GLY A 203 -20.62 -14.18 -23.14
CA GLY A 203 -20.54 -13.66 -24.52
C GLY A 203 -19.10 -13.61 -25.06
N THR A 204 -18.13 -14.09 -24.29
CA THR A 204 -16.72 -14.26 -24.68
C THR A 204 -16.45 -15.69 -25.12
N LYS A 205 -15.27 -15.99 -25.64
CA LYS A 205 -14.80 -17.36 -25.81
C LYS A 205 -14.82 -18.08 -24.45
N TYR A 206 -14.99 -19.41 -24.46
CA TYR A 206 -14.75 -20.25 -23.28
C TYR A 206 -13.31 -20.10 -22.79
N HIS A 207 -13.10 -20.32 -21.51
CA HIS A 207 -11.80 -20.17 -20.89
C HIS A 207 -10.91 -21.39 -21.13
N ASP A 208 -9.62 -21.11 -21.30
CA ASP A 208 -8.56 -22.12 -21.31
C ASP A 208 -7.51 -21.78 -20.26
N LEU A 209 -6.79 -22.79 -19.80
CA LEU A 209 -5.60 -22.60 -18.98
C LEU A 209 -4.40 -22.23 -19.88
N PHE A 210 -3.68 -21.18 -19.48
CA PHE A 210 -2.44 -20.74 -20.08
C PHE A 210 -1.31 -20.79 -19.07
N PHE A 211 -0.09 -20.88 -19.56
CA PHE A 211 1.11 -20.77 -18.73
C PHE A 211 2.20 -19.94 -19.42
N SER A 212 3.03 -19.33 -18.59
CA SER A 212 4.28 -18.68 -19.01
C SER A 212 5.43 -19.26 -18.21
N VAL A 213 6.64 -19.19 -18.78
CA VAL A 213 7.88 -19.60 -18.12
C VAL A 213 8.87 -18.46 -18.15
N LYS A 214 9.75 -18.37 -17.15
CA LYS A 214 10.91 -17.48 -17.18
C LYS A 214 12.01 -18.07 -18.08
N ASN A 215 12.71 -17.22 -18.82
CA ASN A 215 13.91 -17.61 -19.55
C ASN A 215 15.14 -17.66 -18.60
N SER A 216 16.31 -18.01 -19.13
CA SER A 216 17.56 -18.06 -18.38
C SER A 216 18.03 -16.72 -17.78
N ARG A 217 17.37 -15.60 -18.16
CA ARG A 217 17.60 -14.26 -17.60
C ARG A 217 16.56 -13.88 -16.54
N GLY A 218 15.65 -14.79 -16.20
CA GLY A 218 14.56 -14.51 -15.27
C GLY A 218 13.39 -13.70 -15.87
N GLU A 219 13.33 -13.53 -17.20
CA GLU A 219 12.28 -12.74 -17.86
C GLU A 219 11.13 -13.66 -18.30
N TRP A 220 9.89 -13.24 -18.02
CA TRP A 220 8.69 -13.95 -18.43
C TRP A 220 8.55 -14.01 -19.95
N GLN A 221 8.15 -15.17 -20.46
CA GLN A 221 7.92 -15.41 -21.89
C GLN A 221 6.44 -15.23 -22.25
N LYS A 222 6.16 -15.11 -23.56
CA LYS A 222 4.79 -15.06 -24.06
C LYS A 222 4.02 -16.30 -23.62
N PRO A 223 2.80 -16.15 -23.07
CA PRO A 223 1.98 -17.28 -22.62
C PRO A 223 1.64 -18.28 -23.73
N LYS A 224 1.55 -19.53 -23.34
CA LYS A 224 1.09 -20.65 -24.18
C LYS A 224 -0.10 -21.34 -23.51
N ARG A 225 -0.99 -21.94 -24.31
CA ARG A 225 -2.08 -22.76 -23.80
C ARG A 225 -1.51 -24.03 -23.14
N VAL A 226 -2.12 -24.46 -22.03
CA VAL A 226 -1.83 -25.78 -21.44
C VAL A 226 -2.47 -26.84 -22.32
N GLU A 227 -1.70 -27.83 -22.71
CA GLU A 227 -2.17 -28.97 -23.52
C GLU A 227 -2.37 -30.18 -22.61
N PHE A 228 -3.61 -30.65 -22.51
CA PHE A 228 -3.93 -31.91 -21.86
C PHE A 228 -3.90 -33.04 -22.90
N ALA A 229 -3.56 -34.26 -22.48
CA ALA A 229 -3.62 -35.41 -23.35
C ALA A 229 -5.09 -35.74 -23.67
N GLY A 230 -5.49 -35.54 -24.90
CA GLY A 230 -6.88 -35.64 -25.36
C GLY A 230 -7.52 -34.24 -25.51
N ASP A 231 -8.38 -34.11 -26.53
CA ASP A 231 -9.12 -32.89 -26.78
C ASP A 231 -10.24 -32.77 -25.74
N THR A 232 -10.33 -31.61 -25.06
CA THR A 232 -11.33 -31.40 -24.02
C THR A 232 -12.28 -30.27 -24.45
N ASP A 233 -13.58 -30.58 -24.55
CA ASP A 233 -14.65 -29.60 -24.71
C ASP A 233 -15.05 -29.00 -23.35
N PHE A 234 -14.04 -28.49 -22.61
CA PHE A 234 -14.23 -27.89 -21.29
C PHE A 234 -14.06 -26.37 -21.33
N ASP A 235 -14.79 -25.69 -20.46
CA ASP A 235 -14.50 -24.37 -20.00
C ASP A 235 -13.58 -24.50 -18.75
N GLU A 236 -12.28 -24.26 -18.92
CA GLU A 236 -11.23 -24.60 -17.94
C GLU A 236 -10.68 -23.36 -17.27
N GLY A 237 -10.39 -23.45 -15.98
CA GLY A 237 -9.80 -22.31 -15.28
C GLY A 237 -9.34 -22.61 -13.86
N VAL A 238 -8.74 -21.63 -13.23
CA VAL A 238 -8.32 -21.60 -11.82
C VAL A 238 -7.57 -22.88 -11.42
N ALA A 239 -6.29 -22.92 -11.77
CA ALA A 239 -5.42 -24.04 -11.47
C ALA A 239 -4.64 -23.85 -10.15
N SER A 240 -4.32 -24.94 -9.48
CA SER A 240 -3.40 -25.03 -8.35
C SER A 240 -2.53 -26.29 -8.48
N LEU A 241 -1.25 -26.17 -8.15
CA LEU A 241 -0.27 -27.25 -8.28
C LEU A 241 0.27 -27.71 -6.93
N THR A 242 0.61 -29.00 -6.83
CA THR A 242 1.44 -29.49 -5.72
C THR A 242 2.87 -28.93 -5.84
N SER A 243 3.62 -28.89 -4.73
CA SER A 243 4.96 -28.30 -4.69
C SER A 243 5.95 -28.95 -5.66
N ASP A 244 5.80 -30.24 -5.94
CA ASP A 244 6.59 -30.98 -6.92
C ASP A 244 6.19 -30.69 -8.39
N GLY A 245 5.10 -29.94 -8.59
CA GLY A 245 4.56 -29.62 -9.92
C GLY A 245 4.06 -30.84 -10.71
N MET A 246 3.81 -31.98 -10.04
CA MET A 246 3.40 -33.23 -10.69
C MET A 246 1.89 -33.42 -10.72
N MET A 247 1.13 -32.70 -9.90
CA MET A 247 -0.33 -32.71 -9.88
C MET A 247 -0.88 -31.30 -10.04
N MET A 248 -1.89 -31.17 -10.89
CA MET A 248 -2.67 -29.95 -11.10
C MET A 248 -4.12 -30.21 -10.77
N PHE A 249 -4.65 -29.43 -9.84
CA PHE A 249 -6.09 -29.34 -9.56
C PHE A 249 -6.63 -28.12 -10.28
N PHE A 250 -7.72 -28.26 -11.01
CA PHE A 250 -8.30 -27.14 -11.76
C PHE A 250 -9.82 -27.23 -11.83
N THR A 251 -10.46 -26.10 -12.03
CA THR A 251 -11.91 -26.02 -12.26
C THR A 251 -12.21 -26.28 -13.72
N ALA A 252 -13.21 -27.15 -14.03
CA ALA A 252 -13.70 -27.27 -15.38
C ALA A 252 -15.21 -27.55 -15.41
N ALA A 253 -15.85 -27.12 -16.50
CA ALA A 253 -17.26 -27.39 -16.80
C ALA A 253 -17.40 -27.86 -18.24
N TYR A 254 -18.25 -28.87 -18.48
CA TYR A 254 -18.53 -29.35 -19.83
C TYR A 254 -19.29 -28.29 -20.64
N VAL A 255 -18.83 -28.03 -21.85
CA VAL A 255 -19.52 -27.21 -22.84
C VAL A 255 -20.52 -28.09 -23.61
N THR A 256 -21.75 -28.16 -23.13
CA THR A 256 -22.82 -28.88 -23.84
C THR A 256 -23.76 -27.87 -24.51
N THR A 257 -24.29 -28.26 -25.70
CA THR A 257 -25.18 -27.41 -26.48
C THR A 257 -26.54 -27.12 -25.85
N ASN A 258 -26.94 -27.86 -24.80
CA ASN A 258 -28.29 -27.79 -24.24
C ASN A 258 -28.38 -27.38 -22.78
N GLN A 259 -27.32 -27.55 -21.98
CA GLN A 259 -27.21 -27.03 -20.61
C GLN A 259 -25.72 -26.94 -20.24
N PRO A 260 -25.23 -25.80 -19.75
CA PRO A 260 -23.90 -25.74 -19.15
C PRO A 260 -23.89 -26.64 -17.90
N SER A 261 -22.91 -27.55 -17.80
CA SER A 261 -22.72 -28.31 -16.56
C SER A 261 -22.20 -27.40 -15.46
N LEU A 262 -22.55 -27.68 -14.19
CA LEU A 262 -21.96 -26.99 -13.07
C LEU A 262 -20.44 -27.24 -13.03
N PRO A 263 -19.64 -26.25 -12.67
CA PRO A 263 -18.20 -26.41 -12.47
C PRO A 263 -17.88 -27.53 -11.49
N ALA A 264 -16.85 -28.31 -11.81
CA ALA A 264 -16.31 -29.34 -10.93
C ALA A 264 -14.78 -29.25 -10.89
N ILE A 265 -14.17 -29.82 -9.85
CA ILE A 265 -12.70 -29.86 -9.73
C ILE A 265 -12.20 -31.13 -10.40
N TYR A 266 -11.18 -30.96 -11.23
CA TYR A 266 -10.48 -32.02 -11.95
C TYR A 266 -9.04 -32.10 -11.48
N LEU A 267 -8.47 -33.31 -11.53
CA LEU A 267 -7.06 -33.57 -11.24
C LEU A 267 -6.39 -34.08 -12.51
N SER A 268 -5.31 -33.45 -12.92
CA SER A 268 -4.39 -33.93 -13.95
C SER A 268 -3.02 -34.23 -13.34
N ARG A 269 -2.34 -35.24 -13.89
CA ARG A 269 -0.99 -35.63 -13.46
C ARG A 269 -0.01 -35.42 -14.61
N ARG A 270 1.21 -34.99 -14.27
CA ARG A 270 2.27 -34.74 -15.24
C ARG A 270 3.15 -35.96 -15.42
N PHE A 271 3.25 -36.47 -16.67
CA PHE A 271 4.12 -37.56 -17.05
C PHE A 271 4.98 -37.16 -18.26
N ASN A 272 6.28 -37.31 -18.17
CA ASN A 272 7.23 -36.97 -19.23
C ASN A 272 7.02 -35.56 -19.83
N GLY A 273 6.69 -34.59 -18.98
CA GLY A 273 6.49 -33.21 -19.39
C GLY A 273 5.05 -32.89 -19.90
N SER A 274 4.20 -33.87 -20.13
CA SER A 274 2.82 -33.69 -20.61
C SER A 274 1.80 -33.94 -19.51
N TRP A 275 0.68 -33.21 -19.56
CA TRP A 275 -0.43 -33.38 -18.63
C TRP A 275 -1.37 -34.49 -19.08
N SER A 276 -1.80 -35.37 -18.17
CA SER A 276 -2.82 -36.38 -18.44
C SER A 276 -4.18 -35.72 -18.67
N PRO A 277 -5.18 -36.46 -19.23
CA PRO A 277 -6.57 -36.01 -19.20
C PRO A 277 -6.99 -35.69 -17.76
N GLY A 278 -7.81 -34.65 -17.58
CA GLY A 278 -8.38 -34.29 -16.29
C GLY A 278 -9.36 -35.37 -15.81
N THR A 279 -9.18 -35.87 -14.58
CA THR A 279 -10.11 -36.78 -13.92
C THR A 279 -10.93 -36.03 -12.89
N ARG A 280 -12.26 -36.08 -12.95
CA ARG A 280 -13.13 -35.39 -11.98
C ARG A 280 -12.85 -35.89 -10.57
N LEU A 281 -12.57 -35.00 -9.67
CA LEU A 281 -12.43 -35.30 -8.23
C LEU A 281 -13.81 -35.48 -7.61
N ILE A 282 -14.01 -36.58 -6.88
CA ILE A 282 -15.28 -36.86 -6.21
C ILE A 282 -15.27 -36.18 -4.84
N LEU A 283 -16.01 -35.08 -4.73
CA LEU A 283 -16.26 -34.37 -3.51
C LEU A 283 -17.69 -34.60 -3.04
N ASN A 284 -17.96 -34.58 -1.76
CA ASN A 284 -19.28 -34.70 -1.14
C ASN A 284 -20.14 -35.87 -1.74
N GLY A 285 -19.57 -37.08 -1.85
CA GLY A 285 -20.27 -38.27 -2.37
C GLY A 285 -20.66 -38.20 -3.85
N GLY A 286 -20.11 -37.24 -4.62
CA GLY A 286 -20.41 -37.06 -6.04
C GLY A 286 -21.66 -36.20 -6.28
N ASP A 287 -21.98 -35.28 -5.38
CA ASP A 287 -23.03 -34.28 -5.54
C ASP A 287 -22.93 -33.60 -6.93
N SER A 288 -24.01 -33.62 -7.69
CA SER A 288 -24.11 -33.01 -9.02
C SER A 288 -24.99 -31.78 -9.07
N LEU A 289 -25.55 -31.38 -7.92
CA LEU A 289 -26.43 -30.22 -7.78
C LEU A 289 -25.69 -28.96 -7.29
N SER A 290 -24.48 -29.15 -6.76
CA SER A 290 -23.63 -28.06 -6.27
C SER A 290 -22.44 -27.85 -7.20
N LEU A 291 -21.97 -26.57 -7.25
CA LEU A 291 -20.71 -26.25 -7.92
C LEU A 291 -19.50 -26.55 -7.01
N PHE A 292 -18.39 -26.93 -7.63
CA PHE A 292 -17.09 -27.12 -6.97
C PHE A 292 -16.02 -26.43 -7.83
N ALA A 293 -15.39 -25.39 -7.28
CA ALA A 293 -14.51 -24.52 -8.06
C ALA A 293 -13.34 -23.99 -7.24
N HIS A 294 -12.44 -23.28 -7.90
CA HIS A 294 -11.31 -22.53 -7.34
C HIS A 294 -10.48 -23.34 -6.33
N PRO A 295 -9.89 -24.47 -6.75
CA PRO A 295 -9.08 -25.29 -5.87
C PRO A 295 -7.77 -24.59 -5.48
N THR A 296 -7.33 -24.77 -4.23
CA THR A 296 -5.95 -24.55 -3.80
C THR A 296 -5.50 -25.74 -2.96
N VAL A 297 -4.39 -26.34 -3.34
CA VAL A 297 -3.85 -27.55 -2.71
C VAL A 297 -2.63 -27.22 -1.86
N SER A 298 -2.50 -27.88 -0.71
CA SER A 298 -1.31 -27.79 0.12
C SER A 298 -0.07 -28.33 -0.61
N ALA A 299 1.12 -27.89 -0.20
CA ALA A 299 2.38 -28.34 -0.78
C ALA A 299 2.52 -29.88 -0.84
N SER A 300 2.01 -30.57 0.17
CA SER A 300 2.01 -32.04 0.26
C SER A 300 0.93 -32.73 -0.60
N GLY A 301 -0.04 -32.00 -1.12
CA GLY A 301 -1.21 -32.57 -1.82
C GLY A 301 -2.24 -33.23 -0.90
N SER A 302 -2.11 -33.09 0.43
CA SER A 302 -2.99 -33.78 1.40
C SER A 302 -4.18 -32.94 1.86
N THR A 303 -4.17 -31.64 1.59
CA THR A 303 -5.25 -30.71 1.95
C THR A 303 -5.64 -29.89 0.74
N LEU A 304 -6.94 -29.84 0.44
CA LEU A 304 -7.52 -29.07 -0.64
C LEU A 304 -8.53 -28.08 -0.06
N TYR A 305 -8.33 -26.79 -0.26
CA TYR A 305 -9.38 -25.79 -0.09
C TYR A 305 -10.04 -25.54 -1.44
N PHE A 306 -11.34 -25.32 -1.44
CA PHE A 306 -12.12 -25.08 -2.65
C PHE A 306 -13.40 -24.30 -2.33
N VAL A 307 -14.07 -23.85 -3.35
CA VAL A 307 -15.32 -23.08 -3.28
C VAL A 307 -16.50 -23.97 -3.66
N SER A 308 -17.59 -23.91 -2.89
CA SER A 308 -18.84 -24.60 -3.19
C SER A 308 -20.05 -23.89 -2.59
N ASP A 309 -21.19 -24.00 -3.26
CA ASP A 309 -22.53 -23.62 -2.78
C ASP A 309 -23.31 -24.81 -2.20
N MET A 310 -22.61 -25.91 -1.85
CA MET A 310 -23.24 -27.11 -1.33
C MET A 310 -23.94 -26.86 0.01
N PRO A 311 -25.01 -27.62 0.34
CA PRO A 311 -25.75 -27.47 1.59
C PRO A 311 -24.85 -27.56 2.83
N GLY A 312 -25.15 -26.73 3.84
CA GLY A 312 -24.37 -26.63 5.08
C GLY A 312 -23.36 -25.47 5.06
N GLY A 313 -23.34 -24.66 4.00
CA GLY A 313 -22.62 -23.41 3.93
C GLY A 313 -23.26 -22.28 4.77
N MET A 314 -22.65 -21.12 4.75
CA MET A 314 -23.09 -19.93 5.51
C MET A 314 -23.75 -18.87 4.62
N GLY A 315 -23.49 -18.94 3.31
CA GLY A 315 -23.96 -17.92 2.38
C GLY A 315 -24.15 -18.40 0.95
N GLY A 316 -23.65 -17.61 0.02
CA GLY A 316 -23.71 -17.91 -1.40
C GLY A 316 -22.71 -19.01 -1.79
N LYS A 317 -21.45 -18.63 -1.95
CA LYS A 317 -20.35 -19.56 -2.20
C LYS A 317 -19.38 -19.49 -1.03
N ASP A 318 -19.17 -20.63 -0.40
CA ASP A 318 -18.31 -20.77 0.77
C ASP A 318 -16.98 -21.44 0.43
N ILE A 319 -15.95 -21.17 1.20
CA ILE A 319 -14.70 -21.93 1.19
C ILE A 319 -14.85 -23.16 2.08
N TRP A 320 -14.50 -24.33 1.52
CA TRP A 320 -14.50 -25.62 2.16
C TRP A 320 -13.09 -26.21 2.17
N GLN A 321 -12.83 -27.09 3.11
CA GLN A 321 -11.58 -27.83 3.26
C GLN A 321 -11.82 -29.33 3.14
N ALA A 322 -11.09 -30.01 2.24
CA ALA A 322 -11.05 -31.46 2.14
C ALA A 322 -9.66 -31.98 2.52
N HIS A 323 -9.62 -33.02 3.34
CA HIS A 323 -8.42 -33.80 3.59
C HIS A 323 -8.39 -34.97 2.62
N LEU A 324 -7.27 -35.18 1.94
CA LEU A 324 -7.09 -36.17 0.91
C LEU A 324 -6.09 -37.26 1.33
N ASN A 325 -6.36 -38.50 0.98
CA ASN A 325 -5.37 -39.57 1.14
C ASN A 325 -4.36 -39.59 -0.03
N SER A 326 -3.42 -40.54 -0.03
CA SER A 326 -2.40 -40.68 -1.08
C SER A 326 -2.96 -41.01 -2.47
N ARG A 327 -4.21 -41.47 -2.56
CA ARG A 327 -4.93 -41.71 -3.81
C ARG A 327 -5.75 -40.51 -4.27
N GLN A 328 -5.72 -39.40 -3.50
CA GLN A 328 -6.53 -38.21 -3.70
C GLN A 328 -8.04 -38.45 -3.50
N GLU A 329 -8.39 -39.36 -2.61
CA GLU A 329 -9.77 -39.56 -2.18
C GLU A 329 -10.04 -38.75 -0.91
N VAL A 330 -11.24 -38.21 -0.78
CA VAL A 330 -11.63 -37.38 0.39
C VAL A 330 -11.82 -38.26 1.62
N ILE A 331 -11.07 -37.95 2.68
CA ILE A 331 -11.17 -38.60 4.00
C ILE A 331 -12.05 -37.79 4.96
N ARG A 332 -12.01 -36.46 4.84
CA ARG A 332 -12.75 -35.52 5.68
C ARG A 332 -13.08 -34.27 4.88
N LEU A 333 -14.28 -33.74 5.11
CA LEU A 333 -14.79 -32.55 4.46
C LEU A 333 -15.40 -31.62 5.51
N GLU A 334 -15.04 -30.35 5.51
CA GLU A 334 -15.53 -29.36 6.48
C GLU A 334 -15.62 -27.97 5.87
N ASN A 335 -16.58 -27.18 6.35
CA ASN A 335 -16.67 -25.76 6.05
C ASN A 335 -15.53 -25.00 6.75
N ALA A 336 -14.92 -24.01 6.11
CA ALA A 336 -13.82 -23.23 6.70
C ALA A 336 -14.22 -22.38 7.92
N GLY A 337 -15.52 -22.25 8.18
CA GLY A 337 -16.08 -21.63 9.38
C GLY A 337 -16.34 -20.11 9.23
N ALA A 338 -17.02 -19.57 10.24
CA ALA A 338 -17.55 -18.20 10.24
C ALA A 338 -16.49 -17.07 10.26
N ALA A 339 -15.23 -17.40 10.57
CA ALA A 339 -14.15 -16.43 10.46
C ALA A 339 -13.73 -16.17 8.99
N ILE A 340 -14.02 -17.13 8.10
CA ILE A 340 -13.74 -17.07 6.66
C ILE A 340 -15.03 -16.78 5.89
N ASN A 341 -16.07 -17.60 6.11
CA ASN A 341 -17.31 -17.59 5.34
C ASN A 341 -18.36 -16.65 5.92
N THR A 342 -19.11 -16.00 5.05
CA THR A 342 -20.15 -15.00 5.35
C THR A 342 -21.47 -15.34 4.63
N PRO A 343 -22.54 -14.58 4.79
CA PRO A 343 -23.70 -14.68 3.92
C PRO A 343 -23.45 -14.28 2.46
N GLY A 344 -22.30 -13.70 2.12
CA GLY A 344 -21.86 -13.35 0.76
C GLY A 344 -21.23 -14.51 0.02
N ASN A 345 -20.20 -14.20 -0.75
CA ASN A 345 -19.40 -15.18 -1.48
C ASN A 345 -17.92 -15.06 -1.07
N GLU A 346 -17.32 -16.18 -0.75
CA GLU A 346 -15.89 -16.33 -0.52
C GLU A 346 -15.30 -17.18 -1.64
N MET A 347 -14.32 -16.62 -2.34
CA MET A 347 -13.84 -17.17 -3.61
C MET A 347 -12.31 -17.11 -3.71
N PHE A 348 -11.74 -17.86 -4.66
CA PHE A 348 -10.32 -17.85 -5.01
C PHE A 348 -9.38 -18.03 -3.80
N PRO A 349 -9.55 -19.09 -2.99
CA PRO A 349 -8.62 -19.36 -1.90
C PRO A 349 -7.22 -19.64 -2.45
N LEU A 350 -6.20 -19.15 -1.72
CA LEU A 350 -4.79 -19.50 -1.89
C LEU A 350 -4.20 -19.88 -0.54
N LEU A 351 -3.80 -21.11 -0.39
CA LEU A 351 -3.04 -21.58 0.76
C LEU A 351 -1.56 -21.26 0.55
N ARG A 352 -1.05 -20.19 1.19
CA ARG A 352 0.36 -19.79 1.09
C ARG A 352 1.29 -20.71 1.89
N ASN A 353 0.79 -21.16 3.05
CA ASN A 353 1.39 -22.18 3.92
C ASN A 353 0.31 -22.75 4.84
N ASP A 354 0.66 -23.70 5.72
CA ASP A 354 -0.31 -24.42 6.55
C ASP A 354 -1.11 -23.51 7.53
N THR A 355 -0.67 -22.29 7.75
CA THR A 355 -1.29 -21.33 8.69
C THR A 355 -1.77 -20.04 8.04
N THR A 356 -1.57 -19.85 6.74
CA THR A 356 -1.92 -18.59 6.05
C THR A 356 -2.72 -18.88 4.79
N LEU A 357 -3.98 -18.42 4.80
CA LEU A 357 -4.92 -18.52 3.69
C LEU A 357 -5.24 -17.10 3.19
N TYR A 358 -5.12 -16.88 1.89
CA TYR A 358 -5.67 -15.71 1.20
C TYR A 358 -6.93 -16.11 0.47
N PHE A 359 -7.88 -15.19 0.37
CA PHE A 359 -9.12 -15.41 -0.39
C PHE A 359 -9.75 -14.07 -0.76
N SER A 360 -10.81 -14.10 -1.55
CA SER A 360 -11.57 -12.90 -1.92
C SER A 360 -13.01 -13.04 -1.48
N SER A 361 -13.59 -11.96 -0.96
CA SER A 361 -14.97 -11.94 -0.47
C SER A 361 -15.71 -10.66 -0.85
N ASP A 362 -17.02 -10.79 -1.11
CA ASP A 362 -17.97 -9.69 -1.23
C ASP A 362 -18.92 -9.60 -0.02
N GLY A 363 -18.73 -10.45 0.98
CA GLY A 363 -19.56 -10.52 2.18
C GLY A 363 -18.92 -9.91 3.43
N HIS A 364 -17.59 -9.81 3.48
CA HIS A 364 -16.88 -9.03 4.51
C HIS A 364 -16.88 -7.54 4.17
N PRO A 365 -16.74 -6.63 5.18
CA PRO A 365 -16.55 -5.20 4.91
C PRO A 365 -15.31 -4.97 4.03
N GLY A 366 -15.51 -4.37 2.85
CA GLY A 366 -14.47 -4.17 1.84
C GLY A 366 -14.63 -2.85 1.10
N LEU A 367 -13.79 -2.63 0.08
CA LEU A 367 -13.77 -1.39 -0.72
C LEU A 367 -14.65 -1.44 -1.96
N GLY A 368 -15.13 -2.63 -2.35
CA GLY A 368 -15.85 -2.71 -3.61
C GLY A 368 -16.62 -3.99 -3.87
N GLY A 369 -16.15 -4.73 -4.88
CA GLY A 369 -16.69 -6.02 -5.26
C GLY A 369 -16.12 -7.14 -4.40
N LEU A 370 -15.36 -8.05 -5.05
CA LEU A 370 -14.52 -9.00 -4.34
C LEU A 370 -13.29 -8.26 -3.82
N ASP A 371 -13.05 -8.31 -2.53
CA ASP A 371 -11.84 -7.79 -1.90
C ASP A 371 -10.95 -8.94 -1.40
N LEU A 372 -9.64 -8.76 -1.48
CA LEU A 372 -8.63 -9.69 -0.99
C LEU A 372 -8.51 -9.61 0.53
N PHE A 373 -8.55 -10.77 1.18
CA PHE A 373 -8.36 -10.96 2.61
C PHE A 373 -7.22 -11.94 2.89
N ARG A 374 -6.57 -11.75 4.03
CA ARG A 374 -5.59 -12.66 4.60
C ARG A 374 -6.12 -13.21 5.93
N ALA A 375 -6.18 -14.52 6.05
CA ALA A 375 -6.49 -15.20 7.30
C ALA A 375 -5.25 -15.94 7.81
N VAL A 376 -4.89 -15.75 9.07
CA VAL A 376 -3.71 -16.37 9.71
C VAL A 376 -4.12 -17.11 10.95
N LYS A 377 -3.60 -18.33 11.13
CA LYS A 377 -3.67 -19.10 12.39
C LYS A 377 -2.38 -18.94 13.17
N THR A 378 -2.46 -18.73 14.47
CA THR A 378 -1.28 -18.68 15.35
C THR A 378 -0.56 -20.04 15.45
N GLN A 379 -1.32 -21.13 15.29
CA GLN A 379 -0.81 -22.51 15.21
C GLN A 379 -1.74 -23.37 14.37
N ALA A 380 -1.25 -24.50 13.88
CA ALA A 380 -2.07 -25.48 13.14
C ALA A 380 -3.27 -25.92 14.00
N GLY A 381 -4.50 -25.82 13.44
CA GLY A 381 -5.74 -26.12 14.16
C GLY A 381 -6.29 -25.00 15.06
N GLY A 382 -5.64 -23.85 15.14
CA GLY A 382 -6.15 -22.65 15.83
C GLY A 382 -7.21 -21.89 15.03
N ASP A 383 -7.76 -20.85 15.64
CA ASP A 383 -8.73 -19.96 15.01
C ASP A 383 -8.08 -19.05 13.96
N TRP A 384 -8.84 -18.69 12.94
CA TRP A 384 -8.43 -17.75 11.91
C TRP A 384 -8.57 -16.29 12.38
N HIS A 385 -7.50 -15.51 12.20
CA HIS A 385 -7.49 -14.07 12.37
C HIS A 385 -7.48 -13.41 10.98
N LEU A 386 -8.56 -12.67 10.69
CA LEU A 386 -8.79 -12.06 9.39
C LEU A 386 -8.22 -10.64 9.32
N THR A 387 -7.60 -10.32 8.20
CA THR A 387 -7.12 -8.98 7.85
C THR A 387 -7.54 -8.65 6.42
N HIS A 388 -8.18 -7.49 6.21
CA HIS A 388 -8.43 -6.93 4.89
C HIS A 388 -7.11 -6.41 4.31
N LEU A 389 -6.77 -6.76 3.06
CA LEU A 389 -5.55 -6.25 2.44
C LEU A 389 -5.71 -4.77 2.06
N PRO A 390 -4.64 -3.97 2.23
CA PRO A 390 -4.76 -2.52 2.04
C PRO A 390 -4.81 -2.12 0.56
N PRO A 391 -5.30 -0.92 0.23
CA PRO A 391 -5.02 -0.29 -1.05
C PRO A 391 -3.49 -0.17 -1.27
N PRO A 392 -3.00 -0.28 -2.52
CA PRO A 392 -3.73 -0.47 -3.77
C PRO A 392 -3.97 -1.94 -4.17
N LEU A 393 -3.74 -2.92 -3.28
CA LEU A 393 -4.11 -4.32 -3.56
C LEU A 393 -5.61 -4.44 -3.76
N ASN A 394 -6.40 -3.95 -2.81
CA ASN A 394 -7.83 -3.79 -2.97
C ASN A 394 -8.20 -2.44 -3.58
N SER A 395 -9.29 -2.41 -4.31
CA SER A 395 -9.89 -1.25 -4.97
C SER A 395 -11.43 -1.31 -4.90
N SER A 396 -12.12 -0.41 -5.57
CA SER A 396 -13.58 -0.49 -5.68
C SER A 396 -14.07 -1.61 -6.61
N ALA A 397 -13.20 -2.18 -7.43
CA ALA A 397 -13.51 -3.25 -8.39
C ALA A 397 -13.51 -4.64 -7.73
N ASP A 398 -13.54 -5.70 -8.52
CA ASP A 398 -13.21 -7.05 -8.03
C ASP A 398 -11.69 -7.23 -8.01
N ASP A 399 -11.14 -7.62 -6.87
CA ASP A 399 -9.74 -7.94 -6.64
C ASP A 399 -9.63 -9.36 -6.09
N PHE A 400 -8.97 -10.27 -6.82
CA PHE A 400 -9.04 -11.70 -6.50
C PHE A 400 -7.87 -12.52 -7.05
N GLY A 401 -7.78 -13.78 -6.62
CA GLY A 401 -6.84 -14.75 -7.17
C GLY A 401 -5.39 -14.32 -7.04
N ILE A 402 -4.96 -13.97 -5.82
CA ILE A 402 -3.59 -13.55 -5.52
C ILE A 402 -2.63 -14.75 -5.50
N THR A 403 -1.39 -14.55 -5.91
CA THR A 403 -0.29 -15.51 -5.79
C THR A 403 1.02 -14.78 -5.47
N PHE A 404 1.96 -15.46 -4.81
CA PHE A 404 3.21 -14.86 -4.32
C PHE A 404 4.42 -15.60 -4.87
N GLU A 405 5.52 -14.90 -5.10
CA GLU A 405 6.84 -15.51 -5.22
C GLU A 405 7.27 -16.08 -3.85
N GLU A 406 8.00 -17.19 -3.85
CA GLU A 406 8.34 -17.91 -2.61
C GLU A 406 9.20 -17.05 -1.68
N GLY A 407 8.77 -16.92 -0.42
CA GLY A 407 9.48 -16.09 0.57
C GLY A 407 9.36 -14.58 0.39
N GLU A 408 8.67 -14.10 -0.66
CA GLU A 408 8.60 -12.68 -1.01
C GLU A 408 7.20 -12.11 -0.81
N GLU A 409 7.13 -10.81 -0.54
CA GLU A 409 5.88 -10.03 -0.52
C GLU A 409 5.64 -9.34 -1.87
N ARG A 410 5.80 -10.10 -2.95
CA ARG A 410 5.51 -9.70 -4.33
C ARG A 410 4.92 -10.87 -5.10
N GLY A 411 4.17 -10.57 -6.15
CA GLY A 411 3.51 -11.59 -6.95
C GLY A 411 2.52 -11.02 -7.93
N PHE A 412 1.42 -11.75 -8.14
CA PHE A 412 0.39 -11.38 -9.10
C PHE A 412 -1.00 -11.58 -8.50
N PHE A 413 -1.98 -10.82 -8.99
CA PHE A 413 -3.39 -11.00 -8.66
C PHE A 413 -4.26 -10.55 -9.84
N SER A 414 -5.56 -10.78 -9.74
CA SER A 414 -6.53 -10.41 -10.77
C SER A 414 -7.37 -9.23 -10.32
N SER A 415 -7.69 -8.34 -11.27
CA SER A 415 -8.64 -7.26 -11.03
C SER A 415 -9.31 -6.83 -12.32
N ASN A 416 -10.58 -6.40 -12.23
CA ASN A 416 -11.28 -5.75 -13.33
C ASN A 416 -11.29 -4.21 -13.23
N ARG A 417 -10.44 -3.64 -12.34
CA ARG A 417 -10.25 -2.20 -12.22
C ARG A 417 -9.88 -1.57 -13.55
N ASN A 418 -10.45 -0.41 -13.84
CA ASN A 418 -10.20 0.35 -15.07
C ASN A 418 -10.64 -0.35 -16.38
N ASP A 419 -11.47 -1.40 -16.34
CA ASP A 419 -12.07 -2.00 -17.53
C ASP A 419 -13.60 -1.84 -17.53
N ASN A 420 -14.11 -0.89 -18.33
CA ASN A 420 -15.54 -0.59 -18.44
C ASN A 420 -16.37 -1.73 -19.05
N ARG A 421 -15.74 -2.77 -19.59
CA ARG A 421 -16.38 -3.97 -20.15
C ARG A 421 -16.59 -5.06 -19.10
N GLY A 422 -15.92 -4.91 -17.92
CA GLY A 422 -15.92 -5.87 -16.85
C GLY A 422 -14.99 -7.07 -17.10
N TYR A 423 -13.94 -6.91 -17.94
CA TYR A 423 -12.92 -7.93 -18.15
C TYR A 423 -11.87 -7.88 -17.05
N ASP A 424 -11.43 -9.05 -16.64
CA ASP A 424 -10.41 -9.23 -15.62
C ASP A 424 -9.02 -9.17 -16.22
N HIS A 425 -8.07 -8.61 -15.49
CA HIS A 425 -6.69 -8.48 -15.90
C HIS A 425 -5.74 -8.86 -14.77
N ILE A 426 -4.57 -9.39 -15.13
CA ILE A 426 -3.52 -9.76 -14.20
C ILE A 426 -2.67 -8.52 -13.90
N TYR A 427 -2.51 -8.25 -12.61
CA TYR A 427 -1.67 -7.20 -12.06
C TYR A 427 -0.50 -7.80 -11.31
N ALA A 428 0.68 -7.21 -11.44
CA ALA A 428 1.81 -7.51 -10.58
C ALA A 428 1.79 -6.56 -9.38
N PHE A 429 2.14 -7.09 -8.22
CA PHE A 429 2.36 -6.29 -7.02
C PHE A 429 3.72 -6.57 -6.40
N ALA A 430 4.25 -5.58 -5.69
CA ALA A 430 5.43 -5.72 -4.87
C ALA A 430 5.31 -4.82 -3.64
N PHE A 431 5.65 -5.37 -2.49
CA PHE A 431 5.80 -4.61 -1.26
C PHE A 431 7.14 -3.89 -1.27
N LYS A 432 7.12 -2.58 -1.09
CA LYS A 432 8.32 -1.75 -0.97
C LYS A 432 8.51 -1.37 0.50
N LYS A 433 9.52 -1.92 1.15
CA LYS A 433 9.87 -1.48 2.51
C LYS A 433 10.23 0.01 2.48
N PRO A 434 9.68 0.81 3.40
CA PRO A 434 10.07 2.20 3.53
C PRO A 434 11.55 2.32 3.84
N LEU A 435 12.17 3.35 3.28
CA LEU A 435 13.52 3.73 3.64
C LEU A 435 13.48 4.77 4.77
N ILE A 436 14.26 4.52 5.82
CA ILE A 436 14.44 5.44 6.93
C ILE A 436 15.82 6.08 6.75
N HIS A 437 15.84 7.31 6.23
CA HIS A 437 17.05 8.09 6.09
C HIS A 437 17.34 8.83 7.38
N VAL A 438 18.58 8.81 7.82
CA VAL A 438 19.07 9.66 8.92
C VAL A 438 20.11 10.58 8.33
N GLU A 439 19.90 11.87 8.48
CA GLU A 439 20.76 12.92 7.96
C GLU A 439 21.04 13.92 9.08
N GLY A 440 22.20 14.54 9.06
CA GLY A 440 22.52 15.57 10.01
C GLY A 440 23.83 16.27 9.70
N PHE A 441 24.03 17.40 10.32
CA PHE A 441 25.25 18.17 10.22
C PHE A 441 26.09 18.04 11.49
N VAL A 442 27.40 17.97 11.31
CA VAL A 442 28.35 18.18 12.39
C VAL A 442 28.91 19.56 12.19
N VAL A 443 28.61 20.42 13.13
CA VAL A 443 28.97 21.86 13.06
C VAL A 443 29.65 22.31 14.34
N GLU A 444 30.47 23.34 14.23
CA GLU A 444 30.85 24.16 15.34
C GLU A 444 29.77 25.23 15.57
N ARG A 445 29.84 25.92 16.67
CA ARG A 445 29.00 27.06 16.98
C ARG A 445 28.90 28.05 15.79
N ASN A 446 27.75 28.66 15.59
CA ASN A 446 27.42 29.52 14.45
C ASN A 446 27.39 28.78 13.09
N ASP A 447 26.97 27.49 13.09
CA ASP A 447 26.78 26.68 11.92
C ASP A 447 28.04 26.54 11.03
N ILE A 448 29.23 26.63 11.63
CA ILE A 448 30.47 26.39 10.90
C ILE A 448 30.63 24.87 10.68
N PRO A 449 30.64 24.39 9.43
CA PRO A 449 30.69 22.93 9.16
C PRO A 449 32.04 22.33 9.55
N ILE A 450 32.00 21.14 10.15
CA ILE A 450 33.18 20.34 10.47
C ILE A 450 33.32 19.19 9.45
N GLN A 451 34.27 19.36 8.53
CA GLN A 451 34.64 18.35 7.56
C GLN A 451 35.49 17.27 8.22
N GLY A 452 35.24 16.01 7.87
CA GLY A 452 36.06 14.88 8.33
C GLY A 452 35.74 14.43 9.77
N ALA A 453 34.68 14.96 10.39
CA ALA A 453 34.22 14.43 11.66
C ALA A 453 33.79 12.96 11.51
N ILE A 454 34.21 12.14 12.45
CA ILE A 454 33.90 10.71 12.51
C ILE A 454 32.66 10.52 13.38
N ILE A 455 31.68 9.77 12.88
CA ILE A 455 30.49 9.40 13.62
C ILE A 455 30.44 7.88 13.72
N ASP A 456 30.75 7.36 14.89
CA ASP A 456 30.56 5.95 15.22
C ASP A 456 29.13 5.73 15.66
N LEU A 457 28.44 4.73 15.08
CA LEU A 457 27.10 4.38 15.49
C LEU A 457 26.96 2.89 15.77
N VAL A 458 26.14 2.55 16.76
CA VAL A 458 25.86 1.17 17.19
C VAL A 458 24.35 0.99 17.25
N GLY A 459 23.84 0.02 16.51
CA GLY A 459 22.43 -0.36 16.53
C GLY A 459 22.10 -1.35 17.64
N SER A 460 20.87 -1.35 18.15
CA SER A 460 20.36 -2.32 19.11
C SER A 460 20.35 -3.76 18.58
N ASP A 461 20.43 -3.93 17.24
CA ASP A 461 20.62 -5.20 16.54
C ASP A 461 22.08 -5.69 16.50
N GLY A 462 23.01 -4.95 17.15
CA GLY A 462 24.43 -5.24 17.15
C GLY A 462 25.17 -4.72 15.92
N SER A 463 24.52 -4.07 14.99
CA SER A 463 25.14 -3.42 13.84
C SER A 463 26.06 -2.29 14.28
N ARG A 464 27.19 -2.11 13.57
CA ARG A 464 28.14 -1.02 13.78
C ARG A 464 28.48 -0.39 12.46
N LEU A 465 28.51 0.92 12.43
CA LEU A 465 28.86 1.70 11.24
C LEU A 465 29.67 2.91 11.66
N GLN A 466 30.61 3.32 10.80
CA GLN A 466 31.38 4.55 10.94
C GLN A 466 31.11 5.43 9.71
N LEU A 467 30.75 6.67 9.93
CA LEU A 467 30.49 7.68 8.92
C LEU A 467 31.53 8.79 9.03
N VAL A 468 31.76 9.50 7.93
CA VAL A 468 32.63 10.66 7.89
C VAL A 468 31.92 11.80 7.20
N THR A 469 31.94 12.98 7.82
CA THR A 469 31.27 14.17 7.28
C THR A 469 31.96 14.72 6.03
N ASN A 470 31.18 15.18 5.08
CA ASN A 470 31.65 15.85 3.87
C ASN A 470 32.11 17.30 4.16
N ARG A 471 32.38 18.09 3.09
CA ARG A 471 32.85 19.50 3.20
C ARG A 471 31.84 20.41 3.85
N GLU A 472 30.56 20.13 3.72
CA GLU A 472 29.44 20.85 4.32
C GLU A 472 29.11 20.35 5.74
N GLY A 473 29.92 19.44 6.30
CA GLY A 473 29.67 18.83 7.61
C GLY A 473 28.53 17.83 7.61
N LEU A 474 27.96 17.47 6.44
CA LEU A 474 26.82 16.57 6.30
C LEU A 474 27.24 15.11 6.41
N TYR A 475 26.44 14.30 7.10
CA TYR A 475 26.47 12.85 7.07
C TYR A 475 25.08 12.28 6.78
N HIS A 476 25.01 11.08 6.27
CA HIS A 476 23.76 10.36 6.07
C HIS A 476 23.96 8.84 6.12
N PHE A 477 22.93 8.10 6.52
CA PHE A 477 22.86 6.65 6.37
C PHE A 477 21.40 6.20 6.31
N THR A 478 21.15 4.94 5.93
CA THR A 478 19.81 4.32 5.95
C THR A 478 19.68 3.45 7.18
N ALA A 479 18.79 3.81 8.08
CA ALA A 479 18.50 3.09 9.31
C ALA A 479 17.61 1.87 9.02
N LYS A 480 17.74 0.82 9.84
CA LYS A 480 16.82 -0.32 9.82
C LYS A 480 15.59 -0.03 10.67
N GLU A 481 14.45 -0.47 10.20
CA GLU A 481 13.19 -0.35 10.92
C GLU A 481 13.23 -1.05 12.28
N GLY A 482 12.69 -0.40 13.30
CA GLY A 482 12.63 -0.92 14.68
C GLY A 482 13.96 -1.00 15.42
N VAL A 483 15.06 -0.52 14.83
CA VAL A 483 16.39 -0.50 15.46
C VAL A 483 16.64 0.88 16.09
N SER A 484 17.06 0.88 17.35
CA SER A 484 17.57 2.09 18.03
C SER A 484 19.06 2.24 17.77
N TYR A 485 19.53 3.46 17.63
CA TYR A 485 20.94 3.76 17.38
C TYR A 485 21.52 4.69 18.43
N LEU A 486 22.74 4.40 18.86
CA LEU A 486 23.60 5.30 19.64
C LEU A 486 24.69 5.86 18.73
N PHE A 487 24.93 7.15 18.80
CA PHE A 487 25.89 7.88 17.99
C PHE A 487 26.96 8.50 18.89
N LEU A 488 28.19 8.48 18.41
CA LEU A 488 29.33 9.22 18.97
C LEU A 488 30.02 9.99 17.86
N ALA A 489 29.86 11.33 17.88
CA ALA A 489 30.55 12.22 16.97
C ALA A 489 31.90 12.65 17.57
N GLN A 490 32.98 12.58 16.76
CA GLN A 490 34.37 12.87 17.14
C GLN A 490 35.04 13.70 16.05
N ALA A 491 35.78 14.74 16.44
CA ALA A 491 36.61 15.51 15.52
C ALA A 491 37.87 15.99 16.24
N GLU A 492 38.99 16.10 15.53
CA GLU A 492 40.24 16.61 16.11
C GLU A 492 40.07 18.09 16.54
N GLY A 493 40.45 18.40 17.78
CA GLY A 493 40.30 19.73 18.36
C GLY A 493 38.95 20.00 19.00
N PHE A 494 38.04 19.01 19.05
CA PHE A 494 36.68 19.16 19.58
C PHE A 494 36.34 18.09 20.65
N LEU A 495 35.48 18.45 21.59
CA LEU A 495 34.90 17.52 22.55
C LEU A 495 33.95 16.59 21.84
N ASN A 496 33.95 15.29 22.22
CA ASN A 496 33.03 14.29 21.68
C ASN A 496 31.59 14.61 22.05
N ARG A 497 30.66 14.28 21.16
CA ARG A 497 29.22 14.41 21.39
C ARG A 497 28.51 13.11 21.14
N ASN A 498 27.55 12.78 22.00
CA ASN A 498 26.68 11.62 21.87
C ASN A 498 25.24 12.04 21.59
N ALA A 499 24.55 11.17 20.89
CA ALA A 499 23.11 11.26 20.68
C ALA A 499 22.51 9.87 20.52
N SER A 500 21.20 9.78 20.61
CA SER A 500 20.48 8.54 20.37
C SER A 500 19.28 8.78 19.48
N LEU A 501 19.01 7.81 18.61
CA LEU A 501 17.79 7.72 17.83
C LEU A 501 17.01 6.50 18.32
N GLY A 502 15.78 6.71 18.78
CA GLY A 502 14.86 5.61 19.14
C GLY A 502 14.46 4.76 17.93
N PRO A 503 13.76 3.63 18.16
CA PRO A 503 13.30 2.79 17.07
C PRO A 503 12.27 3.54 16.21
N VAL A 504 12.51 3.60 14.91
CA VAL A 504 11.59 4.23 13.95
C VAL A 504 10.83 3.13 13.22
N ILE A 505 9.51 3.22 13.20
CA ILE A 505 8.61 2.44 12.36
C ILE A 505 8.02 3.40 11.34
N ALA A 506 8.20 3.11 10.05
CA ALA A 506 7.78 4.01 9.00
C ALA A 506 6.81 3.31 8.03
N ASN A 507 5.74 4.00 7.65
CA ASN A 507 4.78 3.58 6.61
C ASN A 507 5.02 4.27 5.27
N LYS A 508 6.05 5.11 5.16
CA LYS A 508 6.54 5.79 3.96
C LYS A 508 8.02 6.14 4.14
N ASP A 509 8.72 6.43 3.04
CA ASP A 509 10.09 6.93 3.10
C ASP A 509 10.14 8.15 4.04
N THR A 510 10.99 8.08 5.06
CA THR A 510 11.04 9.05 6.18
C THR A 510 12.47 9.49 6.39
N THR A 511 12.68 10.79 6.65
CA THR A 511 14.00 11.33 7.02
C THR A 511 13.95 11.81 8.47
N CYS A 512 14.91 11.34 9.28
CA CYS A 512 15.17 11.79 10.63
C CYS A 512 16.40 12.71 10.60
N TYR A 513 16.30 13.88 11.21
CA TYR A 513 17.41 14.82 11.30
C TYR A 513 18.06 14.75 12.68
N LEU A 514 19.39 14.65 12.72
CA LEU A 514 20.18 14.57 13.94
C LEU A 514 21.49 15.33 13.78
N ASP A 515 21.54 16.54 14.30
CA ASP A 515 22.71 17.43 14.20
C ASP A 515 23.59 17.33 15.45
N PHE A 516 24.90 17.56 15.26
CA PHE A 516 25.89 17.61 16.33
C PHE A 516 26.56 18.99 16.34
N GLU A 517 26.31 19.81 17.37
CA GLU A 517 27.08 20.98 17.67
C GLU A 517 28.27 20.61 18.54
N MET A 518 29.50 20.71 18.01
CA MET A 518 30.74 20.33 18.69
C MET A 518 31.44 21.54 19.25
N THR A 519 31.97 21.41 20.46
CA THR A 519 32.70 22.47 21.17
C THR A 519 34.20 22.29 21.01
N PRO A 520 34.94 23.28 20.47
CA PRO A 520 36.39 23.19 20.39
C PRO A 520 37.03 23.26 21.78
N TYR A 521 38.12 22.53 21.99
CA TYR A 521 38.93 22.60 23.19
C TYR A 521 40.31 23.27 22.96
N ASP A 522 40.67 23.52 21.73
CA ASP A 522 41.95 24.08 21.33
C ASP A 522 41.98 25.64 21.31
N ARG A 523 40.83 26.29 21.37
CA ARG A 523 40.66 27.75 21.33
C ARG A 523 39.50 28.26 22.19
N PRO A 524 39.50 29.54 22.58
CA PRO A 524 38.38 30.15 23.30
C PRO A 524 37.10 30.21 22.46
N VAL A 525 35.97 29.95 23.10
CA VAL A 525 34.59 30.02 22.52
C VAL A 525 33.89 31.25 23.09
N VAL A 526 33.38 32.11 22.22
CA VAL A 526 32.58 33.26 22.64
C VAL A 526 31.22 32.82 23.12
N MET A 527 30.85 33.21 24.32
CA MET A 527 29.49 33.04 24.83
C MET A 527 28.62 34.17 24.34
N GLU A 528 27.71 33.90 23.43
CA GLU A 528 26.76 34.88 22.94
C GLU A 528 25.69 35.16 23.98
N ASN A 529 25.11 36.37 23.93
CA ASN A 529 24.00 36.73 24.82
C ASN A 529 24.33 36.76 26.32
N ILE A 530 25.63 36.92 26.71
CA ILE A 530 25.96 37.17 28.09
C ILE A 530 25.85 38.66 28.34
N PHE A 531 24.84 39.08 29.07
CA PHE A 531 24.52 40.48 29.36
C PHE A 531 24.73 40.79 30.82
N TYR A 532 25.34 41.98 31.04
CA TYR A 532 25.54 42.58 32.35
C TYR A 532 24.80 43.91 32.43
N ASP A 533 24.42 44.33 33.62
CA ASP A 533 23.96 45.68 33.81
C ASP A 533 25.10 46.71 33.53
N PHE A 534 24.71 47.91 33.13
CA PHE A 534 25.68 48.95 32.82
C PHE A 534 26.57 49.18 34.01
N ASP A 535 27.87 49.12 33.79
CA ASP A 535 28.92 49.30 34.80
C ASP A 535 28.82 48.33 36.01
N ARG A 536 28.22 47.15 35.79
CA ARG A 536 28.05 46.10 36.80
C ARG A 536 28.54 44.75 36.32
N ALA A 537 28.71 43.83 37.27
CA ALA A 537 29.05 42.46 37.01
C ALA A 537 27.86 41.49 37.29
N VAL A 538 26.67 42.05 37.52
CA VAL A 538 25.47 41.22 37.76
C VAL A 538 24.93 40.69 36.44
N LEU A 539 24.83 39.39 36.34
CA LEU A 539 24.24 38.67 35.19
C LEU A 539 22.74 38.97 35.07
N ARG A 540 22.28 39.24 33.89
CA ARG A 540 20.85 39.39 33.59
C ARG A 540 20.19 38.02 33.37
N SER A 541 18.87 37.99 33.60
CA SER A 541 18.07 36.76 33.39
C SER A 541 18.18 36.19 31.98
N GLU A 542 18.37 37.07 30.99
CA GLU A 542 18.50 36.69 29.57
C GLU A 542 19.79 35.89 29.27
N SER A 543 20.82 36.03 30.15
CA SER A 543 22.07 35.28 30.03
C SER A 543 21.95 33.82 30.48
N LYS A 544 20.84 33.47 31.14
CA LYS A 544 20.68 32.16 31.79
C LYS A 544 20.70 31.00 30.78
N GLU A 545 20.03 31.14 29.68
CA GLU A 545 19.98 30.09 28.63
C GLU A 545 21.37 29.75 28.10
N GLU A 546 22.22 30.73 27.89
CA GLU A 546 23.59 30.52 27.41
C GLU A 546 24.49 29.91 28.47
N LEU A 547 24.30 30.32 29.74
CA LEU A 547 25.02 29.72 30.86
C LEU A 547 24.61 28.26 31.12
N ASP A 548 23.34 27.95 30.91
CA ASP A 548 22.82 26.58 31.03
C ASP A 548 23.42 25.66 29.95
N LYS A 549 23.72 26.16 28.75
CA LYS A 549 24.44 25.38 27.72
C LYS A 549 25.86 25.02 28.17
N LEU A 550 26.60 25.97 28.77
CA LEU A 550 27.93 25.70 29.33
C LEU A 550 27.85 24.76 30.53
N LEU A 551 26.87 24.95 31.41
CA LEU A 551 26.59 24.03 32.51
C LEU A 551 26.37 22.60 32.01
N GLN A 552 25.52 22.42 31.03
CA GLN A 552 25.23 21.11 30.43
C GLN A 552 26.50 20.48 29.84
N LEU A 553 27.31 21.26 29.10
CA LEU A 553 28.58 20.78 28.56
C LEU A 553 29.50 20.26 29.67
N MET A 554 29.62 20.99 30.79
CA MET A 554 30.48 20.60 31.91
C MET A 554 29.94 19.41 32.69
N LEU A 555 28.62 19.18 32.69
CA LEU A 555 27.99 18.00 33.29
C LEU A 555 28.20 16.76 32.40
N GLU A 556 28.14 16.90 31.09
CA GLU A 556 28.41 15.83 30.11
C GLU A 556 29.89 15.43 30.10
N HIS A 557 30.80 16.40 30.42
CA HIS A 557 32.25 16.19 30.43
C HIS A 557 32.81 16.45 31.83
N PRO A 558 32.67 15.55 32.80
CA PRO A 558 33.16 15.75 34.15
C PRO A 558 34.68 15.88 34.28
N GLU A 559 35.42 15.42 33.25
CA GLU A 559 36.88 15.44 33.17
C GLU A 559 37.49 16.79 32.78
N ILE A 560 36.72 17.72 32.22
CA ILE A 560 37.26 19.02 31.77
C ILE A 560 37.21 20.10 32.85
N GLY A 561 38.21 20.97 32.83
CA GLY A 561 38.15 22.29 33.46
C GLY A 561 37.78 23.39 32.45
N VAL A 562 37.33 24.55 32.93
CA VAL A 562 36.98 25.69 32.09
C VAL A 562 37.57 26.96 32.63
N GLU A 563 38.25 27.72 31.76
CA GLU A 563 38.68 29.10 32.01
C GLU A 563 37.63 30.06 31.43
N LEU A 564 37.06 30.90 32.24
CA LEU A 564 36.13 31.96 31.89
C LEU A 564 36.89 33.28 31.75
N SER A 565 36.91 33.88 30.59
CA SER A 565 37.54 35.20 30.37
C SER A 565 36.49 36.23 29.93
N ALA A 566 36.56 37.43 30.51
CA ALA A 566 35.69 38.52 30.11
C ALA A 566 36.52 39.74 29.65
N HIS A 567 35.92 40.43 28.67
CA HIS A 567 36.55 41.56 27.98
C HIS A 567 35.67 42.79 28.05
N THR A 568 36.30 43.96 27.98
CA THR A 568 35.61 45.27 27.94
C THR A 568 35.83 45.94 26.60
N ASP A 569 35.10 47.02 26.35
CA ASP A 569 35.38 47.91 25.24
C ASP A 569 36.61 48.83 25.56
N ARG A 570 37.01 49.64 24.60
CA ARG A 570 38.21 50.54 24.66
C ARG A 570 38.08 51.67 25.61
N ARG A 571 36.91 51.96 26.21
CA ARG A 571 36.65 53.11 27.06
C ARG A 571 37.08 52.89 28.51
N GLY A 572 37.60 53.93 29.18
CA GLY A 572 38.02 53.88 30.57
C GLY A 572 39.48 53.48 30.79
N ALA A 573 39.94 53.54 32.05
CA ALA A 573 41.32 53.25 32.46
C ALA A 573 41.56 51.69 32.39
N ASP A 574 42.80 51.30 32.12
CA ASP A 574 43.16 49.88 31.97
C ASP A 574 42.89 49.09 33.25
N SER A 575 43.32 49.60 34.39
CA SER A 575 43.12 48.92 35.69
C SER A 575 41.63 48.78 36.07
N TYR A 576 40.81 49.76 35.71
CA TYR A 576 39.37 49.67 35.92
C TYR A 576 38.73 48.63 35.06
N ASN A 577 39.11 48.55 33.77
CA ASN A 577 38.59 47.57 32.83
C ASN A 577 39.01 46.11 33.20
N GLU A 578 40.27 45.99 33.69
CA GLU A 578 40.75 44.68 34.16
C GLU A 578 39.93 44.18 35.38
N GLU A 579 39.69 45.05 36.36
CA GLU A 579 38.92 44.76 37.58
C GLU A 579 37.44 44.49 37.21
N LEU A 580 36.81 45.23 36.31
CA LEU A 580 35.45 45.08 35.90
C LEU A 580 35.26 43.72 35.14
N SER A 581 36.17 43.42 34.23
CA SER A 581 36.14 42.17 33.48
C SER A 581 36.36 40.97 34.39
N LEU A 582 37.28 41.02 35.37
CA LEU A 582 37.48 39.96 36.34
C LEU A 582 36.20 39.70 37.17
N ARG A 583 35.54 40.77 37.64
CA ARG A 583 34.25 40.61 38.37
C ARG A 583 33.17 40.01 37.51
N ARG A 584 33.11 40.28 36.19
CA ARG A 584 32.19 39.68 35.25
C ARG A 584 32.48 38.19 35.04
N ALA A 585 33.74 37.81 34.81
CA ALA A 585 34.14 36.41 34.73
C ALA A 585 33.78 35.63 36.01
N ARG A 586 34.04 36.24 37.18
CA ARG A 586 33.68 35.63 38.49
C ARG A 586 32.17 35.38 38.62
N SER A 587 31.31 36.30 38.18
CA SER A 587 29.87 36.12 38.28
C SER A 587 29.36 34.94 37.44
N VAL A 588 30.01 34.59 36.31
CA VAL A 588 29.73 33.38 35.56
C VAL A 588 30.20 32.13 36.32
N VAL A 589 31.41 32.18 36.90
CA VAL A 589 31.94 31.10 37.75
C VAL A 589 31.01 30.85 38.94
N ASP A 590 30.58 31.89 39.65
CA ASP A 590 29.66 31.77 40.79
C ASP A 590 28.32 31.15 40.39
N TYR A 591 27.81 31.49 39.20
CA TYR A 591 26.60 30.84 38.65
C TYR A 591 26.80 29.35 38.47
N LEU A 592 27.89 28.90 37.81
CA LEU A 592 28.22 27.52 37.58
C LEU A 592 28.42 26.70 38.85
N ILE A 593 29.12 27.32 39.87
CA ILE A 593 29.30 26.71 41.19
C ILE A 593 27.95 26.53 41.88
N SER A 594 27.09 27.55 41.87
CA SER A 594 25.76 27.48 42.46
C SER A 594 24.86 26.46 41.77
N SER A 595 25.16 26.11 40.52
CA SER A 595 24.48 25.10 39.71
C SER A 595 25.11 23.70 39.82
N GLY A 596 26.12 23.49 40.69
CA GLY A 596 26.66 22.17 41.04
C GLY A 596 28.02 21.81 40.40
N ILE A 597 28.67 22.73 39.69
CA ILE A 597 30.04 22.50 39.18
C ILE A 597 31.07 22.69 40.29
N ALA A 598 32.01 21.76 40.40
CA ALA A 598 33.08 21.83 41.41
C ALA A 598 34.01 23.03 41.14
N PRO A 599 34.33 23.84 42.19
CA PRO A 599 35.12 25.09 42.02
C PRO A 599 36.50 24.87 41.40
N GLU A 600 37.15 23.76 41.67
CA GLU A 600 38.45 23.38 41.14
C GLU A 600 38.48 23.19 39.61
N ARG A 601 37.34 23.02 39.01
CA ARG A 601 37.16 22.91 37.54
C ARG A 601 37.04 24.28 36.85
N LEU A 602 37.01 25.39 37.59
CA LEU A 602 36.67 26.71 37.10
C LEU A 602 37.77 27.71 37.37
N THR A 603 38.18 28.49 36.39
CA THR A 603 39.12 29.58 36.51
C THR A 603 38.48 30.83 35.90
N SER A 604 38.69 32.00 36.52
CA SER A 604 38.21 33.28 36.00
C SER A 604 39.38 34.21 35.67
N VAL A 605 39.33 34.87 34.51
CA VAL A 605 40.34 35.83 34.02
C VAL A 605 39.66 37.10 33.56
N GLY A 606 40.19 38.27 33.99
CA GLY A 606 39.77 39.56 33.50
C GLY A 606 40.78 40.06 32.48
N GLU A 607 40.40 40.14 31.22
CA GLU A 607 41.28 40.54 30.12
C GLU A 607 41.21 42.05 29.83
N GLY A 608 40.28 42.77 30.47
CA GLY A 608 40.08 44.20 30.26
C GLY A 608 39.89 44.55 28.78
N LYS A 609 40.52 45.56 28.31
CA LYS A 609 40.55 45.99 26.90
C LYS A 609 41.84 45.56 26.16
N MET A 610 42.72 44.81 26.81
CA MET A 610 44.05 44.48 26.28
C MET A 610 44.03 43.40 25.19
N LYS A 611 42.97 42.64 25.11
CA LYS A 611 42.77 41.62 24.06
C LYS A 611 41.54 41.94 23.19
N PRO A 612 41.69 42.87 22.22
CA PRO A 612 40.59 43.18 21.29
C PRO A 612 40.23 41.97 20.44
N LYS A 613 38.95 41.87 20.06
CA LYS A 613 38.42 40.81 19.23
C LYS A 613 39.08 40.83 17.86
N ARG A 614 39.54 39.67 17.38
CA ARG A 614 39.98 39.50 16.00
C ARG A 614 38.75 39.30 15.11
N VAL A 615 38.74 39.96 13.96
CA VAL A 615 37.70 39.85 12.95
C VAL A 615 37.95 38.57 12.11
N ASP A 616 37.05 37.64 12.15
CA ASP A 616 37.03 36.45 11.33
C ASP A 616 36.03 36.56 10.15
N SER A 617 35.97 35.55 9.28
CA SER A 617 35.09 35.53 8.12
C SER A 617 33.60 35.55 8.51
N ALA A 618 33.22 35.00 9.69
CA ALA A 618 31.84 34.99 10.17
C ALA A 618 31.42 36.42 10.58
N LEU A 619 32.28 37.15 11.31
CA LEU A 619 32.05 38.55 11.65
C LEU A 619 31.94 39.45 10.42
N VAL A 620 32.74 39.22 9.38
CA VAL A 620 32.64 39.99 8.13
C VAL A 620 31.29 39.73 7.43
N ARG A 621 30.78 38.51 7.45
CA ARG A 621 29.44 38.19 6.89
C ARG A 621 28.32 38.91 7.65
N GLN A 622 28.43 39.00 8.98
CA GLN A 622 27.43 39.66 9.81
C GLN A 622 27.58 41.19 9.77
N HIS A 623 28.84 41.69 9.68
CA HIS A 623 29.20 43.08 9.73
C HIS A 623 30.14 43.43 8.56
N PRO A 624 29.62 43.64 7.33
CA PRO A 624 30.44 43.83 6.13
C PRO A 624 31.38 45.03 6.12
N PHE A 625 31.26 45.96 7.10
CA PHE A 625 32.16 47.09 7.29
C PHE A 625 33.47 46.70 7.98
N LEU A 626 33.54 45.49 8.58
CA LEU A 626 34.76 44.96 9.21
C LEU A 626 35.67 44.32 8.16
N ARG A 627 36.99 44.33 8.43
CA ARG A 627 37.99 43.67 7.57
C ARG A 627 38.49 42.39 8.21
N GLU A 628 38.44 41.31 7.50
CA GLU A 628 38.93 40.03 7.99
C GLU A 628 40.44 40.10 8.37
N GLY A 629 40.78 39.48 9.49
CA GLY A 629 42.13 39.40 10.00
C GLY A 629 42.53 40.57 10.91
N GLU A 630 41.80 41.69 10.88
CA GLU A 630 42.06 42.86 11.74
C GLU A 630 41.64 42.60 13.19
N TYR A 631 42.25 43.33 14.12
CA TYR A 631 41.83 43.34 15.51
C TYR A 631 41.03 44.62 15.79
N LEU A 632 39.98 44.53 16.57
CA LEU A 632 39.13 45.68 16.96
C LEU A 632 39.83 46.53 18.01
N THR A 633 41.04 47.04 17.65
CA THR A 633 41.84 47.98 18.48
C THR A 633 41.23 49.37 18.49
N ASP A 634 41.66 50.25 19.44
CA ASP A 634 41.20 51.62 19.49
C ASP A 634 41.54 52.37 18.19
N GLU A 635 42.73 52.13 17.62
CA GLU A 635 43.16 52.70 16.35
C GLU A 635 42.25 52.28 15.20
N TYR A 636 41.94 51.00 15.06
CA TYR A 636 41.07 50.47 13.98
C TYR A 636 39.63 50.99 14.14
N ILE A 637 39.09 50.95 15.35
CA ILE A 637 37.72 51.40 15.61
C ILE A 637 37.54 52.87 15.29
N LYS A 638 38.50 53.71 15.57
CA LYS A 638 38.45 55.14 15.21
C LYS A 638 38.38 55.43 13.73
N THR A 639 38.72 54.46 12.86
CA THR A 639 38.59 54.61 11.40
C THR A 639 37.18 54.36 10.92
N LEU A 640 36.31 53.77 11.72
CA LEU A 640 34.92 53.37 11.38
C LEU A 640 33.96 54.55 11.59
N LEU A 641 32.78 54.50 10.98
CA LEU A 641 31.71 55.46 11.21
C LEU A 641 31.20 55.37 12.66
N PRO A 642 30.62 56.43 13.23
CA PRO A 642 30.21 56.47 14.64
C PRO A 642 29.27 55.33 15.05
N ALA A 643 28.32 54.93 14.17
CA ALA A 643 27.43 53.80 14.40
C ALA A 643 28.18 52.45 14.36
N GLU A 644 29.13 52.31 13.44
CA GLU A 644 29.98 51.10 13.30
C GLU A 644 30.94 50.96 14.49
N GLN A 645 31.45 52.09 15.02
CA GLN A 645 32.27 52.10 16.27
C GLN A 645 31.50 51.52 17.45
N ALA A 646 30.21 51.88 17.58
CA ALA A 646 29.38 51.33 18.66
C ALA A 646 29.23 49.82 18.56
N THR A 647 29.05 49.28 17.33
CA THR A 647 29.00 47.85 17.07
C THR A 647 30.32 47.15 17.36
N ALA A 648 31.45 47.74 16.93
CA ALA A 648 32.77 47.19 17.21
C ALA A 648 33.11 47.21 18.73
N ASP A 649 32.72 48.27 19.45
CA ASP A 649 32.80 48.31 20.90
C ASP A 649 31.94 47.22 21.57
N GLN A 650 30.75 46.94 21.02
CA GLN A 650 29.90 45.86 21.52
C GLN A 650 30.53 44.48 21.29
N LEU A 651 31.15 44.24 20.15
CA LEU A 651 31.86 42.99 19.86
C LEU A 651 33.06 42.76 20.77
N ASN A 652 33.72 43.84 21.22
CA ASN A 652 34.77 43.75 22.22
C ASN A 652 34.25 43.43 23.63
N ARG A 653 33.03 43.85 23.99
CA ARG A 653 32.39 43.49 25.27
C ARG A 653 31.83 42.05 25.20
N ARG A 654 32.66 41.08 25.45
CA ARG A 654 32.35 39.68 25.35
C ARG A 654 32.81 38.89 26.56
N THR A 655 32.22 37.71 26.75
CA THR A 655 32.67 36.64 27.64
C THR A 655 33.02 35.44 26.79
N GLU A 656 34.16 34.84 27.06
CA GLU A 656 34.65 33.64 26.37
C GLU A 656 34.90 32.54 27.41
N PHE A 657 34.77 31.30 27.02
CA PHE A 657 35.30 30.17 27.78
C PHE A 657 36.32 29.38 26.94
N ARG A 658 37.27 28.78 27.59
CA ARG A 658 38.22 27.85 27.00
C ARG A 658 38.25 26.59 27.84
N VAL A 659 38.18 25.45 27.15
CA VAL A 659 38.34 24.14 27.81
C VAL A 659 39.80 23.98 28.21
N LEU A 660 40.02 23.61 29.49
CA LEU A 660 41.32 23.27 30.02
C LEU A 660 41.50 21.75 29.99
N PRO A 661 42.68 21.25 29.55
CA PRO A 661 42.96 19.81 29.66
C PRO A 661 42.88 19.38 31.13
N SER A 662 42.36 18.19 31.37
CA SER A 662 42.39 17.58 32.70
C SER A 662 43.84 17.42 33.16
N HIS A 663 44.13 17.84 34.37
CA HIS A 663 45.43 17.61 35.04
C HIS A 663 45.57 16.17 35.50
#